data_83a562a088994fbb262e76948e3e4dad
#
_entry.id   83a562a088994fbb262e76948e3e4dad
#
_cell.length_a   1.000
_cell.length_b   1.000
_cell.length_c   1.000
_cell.angle_alpha   90.00
_cell.angle_beta   90.00
_cell.angle_gamma   90.00
#
_symmetry.space_group_name_H-M   'P 1'
#
loop_
_entity.id
_entity.type
_entity.pdbx_description
1 polymer ?
#
loop_
_entity_poly.entity_id
_entity_poly.type
_entity_poly.pdbx_seq_one_letter_code
_entity_poly.pdbx_strand_id
1 'polypeptide(L)'
;MLTSCDMENSNHSLIFVINQNLTRMNVKSILLASVAASLLFSCETPTEGTEQSTPESSFELVSYDNSGEFSYAVDKFADIEVIRYKIPSWENLTLKQKKYAYYLTMAGYSGREIIYDQNYRHNLSIKRALEKVYTDYKGNRQSDDFNNMVTYLKRIWFANGIHHHYSNDKFSPEFSEKFLNNALEQVGAELSEEAKKAIFDESFDAKKVNLSKDVDLVQASAVNFYAPNITQAEVEAYYKSIIDTLNPTPVEYGLNSKLVKDENGNLVEKKYKVDGMYGEAISEMIGWLEKAMGVAETEEQANALGLLIEYYKTGDLKLWSEYNIAWVDATAGDIDYINSFIEVYNDPLGYSGSFETVVELKDFKMTEIMSVVSVNVQWFEDNAPLMPEHKKKKVKGVTYKVVDVAGEAGDASPSTPIGVNLPNANWIRTQHGSKSVSLGNIISAYNEAGGSGILTEFAHDSTEIELSEAHGKVAGKMHTALHEVVGHASGQLNPGVKTPKETLKNYSSTLEEARADLVGLYYIMDQKMVDLGLVSSLDVGIAEYDGYIRNGMMTQLSRLELGADIEEAHMRNRQLVASWAFEKGKEDNVISKVKRDGKTYFEINDYNKLRTLFGELLREIQRIKSEGDYQAGKTLVENYGVKVDQEIHKEVLERVKPLNIQPYRGFVNPKIVPVMNDSGEITDFKIEYQNFDEQMLEYAKKYSFLPAYN
;
A
#
# COMPACT_ATOMS: atom_id res chain seq x y z
N MET A 1 -32.07 33.08 -29.57
CA MET A 1 -33.52 32.85 -29.45
C MET A 1 -33.61 31.75 -28.39
N LEU A 2 -33.84 32.12 -27.11
CA LEU A 2 -35.12 32.11 -26.38
C LEU A 2 -35.68 30.69 -26.34
N THR A 3 -35.95 30.03 -25.23
CA THR A 3 -36.48 30.46 -23.92
C THR A 3 -36.32 29.37 -22.88
N SER A 4 -36.17 29.82 -21.67
CA SER A 4 -36.35 29.16 -20.37
C SER A 4 -37.69 28.43 -20.23
N CYS A 5 -37.72 27.41 -19.37
CA CYS A 5 -38.85 27.18 -18.46
C CYS A 5 -38.41 26.48 -17.21
N ASP A 6 -38.67 27.14 -16.08
CA ASP A 6 -38.63 26.64 -14.71
C ASP A 6 -39.68 25.57 -14.46
N MET A 7 -39.44 24.67 -13.56
CA MET A 7 -40.50 24.15 -12.66
C MET A 7 -39.94 23.68 -11.31
N GLU A 8 -40.59 24.21 -10.32
CA GLU A 8 -40.39 24.07 -8.88
C GLU A 8 -40.75 22.70 -8.29
N ASN A 9 -40.12 22.45 -7.16
CA ASN A 9 -40.61 21.81 -5.93
C ASN A 9 -41.71 20.75 -5.99
N SER A 10 -41.41 19.56 -5.45
CA SER A 10 -42.33 18.93 -4.50
C SER A 10 -41.58 17.97 -3.54
N ASN A 11 -41.54 18.36 -2.26
CA ASN A 11 -41.29 17.54 -1.10
C ASN A 11 -42.35 16.42 -0.99
N HIS A 12 -41.91 15.18 -0.85
CA HIS A 12 -42.71 14.16 -0.19
C HIS A 12 -41.88 13.37 0.81
N SER A 13 -42.10 13.74 2.08
CA SER A 13 -41.73 12.95 3.24
C SER A 13 -42.56 11.67 3.28
N LEU A 14 -41.92 10.52 3.27
CA LEU A 14 -42.55 9.26 3.69
C LEU A 14 -42.02 8.88 5.07
N ILE A 15 -42.87 9.08 6.07
CA ILE A 15 -42.72 8.62 7.44
C ILE A 15 -43.07 7.13 7.45
N PHE A 16 -42.11 6.26 7.77
CA PHE A 16 -42.38 4.89 8.16
C PHE A 16 -42.51 4.81 9.67
N VAL A 17 -43.74 4.48 10.12
CA VAL A 17 -44.08 4.15 11.49
C VAL A 17 -43.59 2.73 11.77
N ILE A 18 -42.60 2.59 12.63
CA ILE A 18 -42.25 1.29 13.22
C ILE A 18 -42.83 1.25 14.63
N ASN A 19 -43.64 0.25 14.85
CA ASN A 19 -44.40 -0.08 16.01
C ASN A 19 -43.48 -0.31 17.23
N GLN A 20 -43.70 0.48 18.27
CA GLN A 20 -43.04 0.30 19.58
C GLN A 20 -43.78 -0.81 20.35
N ASN A 21 -43.07 -1.88 20.65
CA ASN A 21 -43.36 -2.72 21.82
C ASN A 21 -42.01 -3.11 22.44
N LEU A 22 -41.47 -2.22 23.27
CA LEU A 22 -40.42 -2.54 24.23
C LEU A 22 -40.88 -2.07 25.59
N THR A 23 -41.17 -3.03 26.43
CA THR A 23 -41.51 -2.92 27.85
C THR A 23 -40.48 -2.05 28.58
N ARG A 24 -40.99 -1.00 29.18
CA ARG A 24 -40.26 -0.13 30.12
C ARG A 24 -39.79 -0.95 31.32
N MET A 25 -38.53 -1.24 31.43
CA MET A 25 -37.89 -1.57 32.68
C MET A 25 -37.37 -0.29 33.36
N ASN A 26 -37.78 -0.12 34.59
CA ASN A 26 -37.67 1.10 35.39
C ASN A 26 -36.23 1.24 35.94
N VAL A 27 -35.46 2.21 35.44
CA VAL A 27 -34.05 2.49 35.80
C VAL A 27 -33.87 2.84 37.31
N LYS A 28 -34.94 3.04 38.04
CA LYS A 28 -34.87 3.33 39.50
C LYS A 28 -34.67 2.09 40.38
N SER A 29 -34.83 0.88 39.86
CA SER A 29 -34.66 -0.35 40.65
C SER A 29 -33.26 -0.92 40.65
N ILE A 30 -32.37 -0.42 39.80
CA ILE A 30 -30.98 -0.90 39.68
C ILE A 30 -30.02 -0.08 40.58
N LEU A 31 -30.42 1.16 40.95
CA LEU A 31 -29.61 2.00 41.86
C LEU A 31 -29.79 1.68 43.35
N LEU A 32 -30.79 0.88 43.74
CA LEU A 32 -31.02 0.53 45.16
C LEU A 32 -30.43 -0.84 45.55
N ALA A 33 -29.97 -1.63 44.60
CA ALA A 33 -29.32 -2.92 44.89
C ALA A 33 -27.79 -2.83 45.06
N SER A 34 -27.18 -1.71 44.68
CA SER A 34 -25.72 -1.49 44.80
C SER A 34 -25.32 -0.71 46.05
N VAL A 35 -26.26 -0.19 46.84
CA VAL A 35 -26.00 0.56 48.11
C VAL A 35 -26.19 -0.29 49.37
N ALA A 36 -26.79 -1.50 49.25
CA ALA A 36 -27.06 -2.38 50.39
C ALA A 36 -25.96 -3.43 50.69
N ALA A 37 -24.91 -3.47 49.91
CA ALA A 37 -23.80 -4.45 50.09
C ALA A 37 -22.51 -3.84 50.68
N SER A 38 -22.52 -2.53 51.10
CA SER A 38 -21.31 -1.82 51.55
C SER A 38 -21.33 -1.41 52.99
N LEU A 39 -22.25 -1.94 53.81
CA LEU A 39 -22.34 -1.60 55.23
C LEU A 39 -22.41 -2.84 56.12
N LEU A 40 -21.35 -3.58 56.19
CA LEU A 40 -21.01 -4.47 57.31
C LEU A 40 -19.54 -4.97 57.11
N PHE A 41 -18.58 -4.19 57.53
CA PHE A 41 -17.46 -4.64 58.32
C PHE A 41 -16.74 -3.43 58.94
N SER A 42 -16.70 -3.48 60.24
CA SER A 42 -16.29 -2.46 61.16
C SER A 42 -14.79 -2.47 61.40
N CYS A 43 -14.27 -1.29 61.65
CA CYS A 43 -13.16 -0.89 62.51
C CYS A 43 -11.95 -1.82 62.66
N GLU A 44 -10.81 -1.34 62.19
CA GLU A 44 -9.61 -1.19 63.05
C GLU A 44 -8.69 -0.07 62.48
N THR A 45 -7.99 0.59 63.38
CA THR A 45 -7.34 1.89 63.31
C THR A 45 -6.00 1.89 62.60
N PRO A 46 -5.34 3.05 62.33
CA PRO A 46 -4.60 3.33 61.12
C PRO A 46 -3.10 3.10 61.26
N THR A 47 -2.46 2.65 60.20
CA THR A 47 -1.03 2.87 59.99
C THR A 47 -0.75 3.22 58.55
N GLU A 48 -0.12 4.39 58.43
CA GLU A 48 0.78 4.88 57.40
C GLU A 48 0.47 4.62 55.93
N GLY A 49 0.42 5.72 55.21
CA GLY A 49 0.47 6.03 53.82
C GLY A 49 0.82 4.91 52.84
N THR A 50 -0.16 4.56 52.00
CA THR A 50 0.11 4.03 50.66
C THR A 50 -0.55 4.99 49.67
N GLU A 51 0.30 5.56 48.85
CA GLU A 51 -0.09 6.30 47.64
C GLU A 51 -1.05 5.42 46.84
N GLN A 52 -2.23 5.95 46.54
CA GLN A 52 -3.14 5.35 45.54
C GLN A 52 -2.42 5.39 44.20
N SER A 53 -1.91 4.23 43.76
CA SER A 53 -1.52 4.01 42.39
C SER A 53 -2.76 4.23 41.50
N THR A 54 -2.74 5.26 40.70
CA THR A 54 -3.57 5.36 39.48
C THR A 54 -3.43 4.03 38.70
N PRO A 55 -4.51 3.48 38.12
CA PRO A 55 -4.35 2.33 37.24
C PRO A 55 -3.42 2.72 36.11
N GLU A 56 -2.20 2.19 36.11
CA GLU A 56 -1.32 2.22 34.94
C GLU A 56 -2.10 1.64 33.77
N SER A 57 -2.33 2.46 32.78
CA SER A 57 -2.79 1.97 31.50
C SER A 57 -1.69 1.03 30.99
N SER A 58 -1.97 -0.26 30.91
CA SER A 58 -1.05 -1.29 30.42
C SER A 58 -0.88 -1.19 28.90
N PHE A 59 -0.61 0.02 28.42
CA PHE A 59 -0.27 0.27 27.01
C PHE A 59 1.24 0.03 26.87
N GLU A 60 1.65 -1.22 26.74
CA GLU A 60 3.00 -1.54 26.31
C GLU A 60 3.15 -1.25 24.82
N LEU A 61 3.86 -0.19 24.50
CA LEU A 61 4.35 0.06 23.14
C LEU A 61 5.19 -1.15 22.70
N VAL A 62 4.80 -1.85 21.63
CA VAL A 62 5.54 -2.98 21.10
C VAL A 62 6.93 -2.51 20.72
N SER A 63 7.94 -2.87 21.49
CA SER A 63 9.29 -2.99 20.94
C SER A 63 9.24 -4.14 19.94
N TYR A 64 9.45 -3.85 18.65
CA TYR A 64 9.73 -4.90 17.68
C TYR A 64 11.06 -5.53 18.10
N ASP A 65 10.98 -6.77 18.55
CA ASP A 65 12.14 -7.50 19.06
C ASP A 65 13.13 -7.73 17.90
N ASN A 66 14.28 -7.06 17.98
CA ASN A 66 15.46 -7.31 17.16
C ASN A 66 16.33 -8.40 17.81
N SER A 67 15.74 -9.43 18.41
CA SER A 67 16.49 -10.58 18.89
C SER A 67 17.14 -11.32 17.71
N GLY A 68 18.33 -11.07 17.49
CA GLY A 68 19.51 -11.69 16.91
C GLY A 68 19.43 -12.67 15.73
N GLU A 69 18.28 -13.19 15.30
CA GLU A 69 18.18 -14.24 14.28
C GLU A 69 17.37 -13.87 13.03
N PHE A 70 16.56 -12.84 13.05
CA PHE A 70 15.76 -12.43 11.90
C PHE A 70 16.47 -11.33 11.11
N SER A 71 16.98 -11.66 9.90
CA SER A 71 17.49 -10.68 8.95
C SER A 71 16.40 -10.23 8.00
N TYR A 72 16.16 -8.92 7.90
CA TYR A 72 15.26 -8.37 6.88
C TYR A 72 15.84 -8.49 5.48
N ALA A 73 17.11 -8.17 5.27
CA ALA A 73 17.78 -8.35 3.98
C ALA A 73 18.07 -9.83 3.72
N VAL A 74 17.70 -10.31 2.53
CA VAL A 74 17.76 -11.74 2.15
C VAL A 74 18.67 -11.96 0.97
N ASP A 75 18.60 -11.07 -0.05
CA ASP A 75 19.37 -11.19 -1.28
C ASP A 75 19.62 -9.81 -1.89
N LYS A 76 20.66 -9.70 -2.70
CA LYS A 76 21.01 -8.46 -3.39
C LYS A 76 21.64 -8.79 -4.74
N PHE A 77 21.02 -8.33 -5.80
CA PHE A 77 21.50 -8.55 -7.16
C PHE A 77 21.10 -7.38 -8.06
N ALA A 78 21.97 -7.05 -9.02
CA ALA A 78 21.78 -5.92 -9.90
C ALA A 78 21.41 -4.64 -9.13
N ASP A 79 20.27 -4.05 -9.39
CA ASP A 79 19.71 -2.84 -8.77
C ASP A 79 18.62 -3.14 -7.72
N ILE A 80 18.52 -4.40 -7.29
CA ILE A 80 17.44 -4.91 -6.43
C ILE A 80 18.01 -5.42 -5.11
N GLU A 81 17.33 -5.11 -4.01
CA GLU A 81 17.48 -5.72 -2.70
C GLU A 81 16.19 -6.45 -2.33
N VAL A 82 16.27 -7.75 -2.10
CA VAL A 82 15.15 -8.56 -1.63
C VAL A 82 15.15 -8.60 -0.12
N ILE A 83 14.02 -8.29 0.45
CA ILE A 83 13.80 -8.26 1.89
C ILE A 83 12.63 -9.16 2.29
N ARG A 84 12.45 -9.42 3.58
CA ARG A 84 11.32 -10.17 4.11
C ARG A 84 10.66 -9.42 5.24
N TYR A 85 9.44 -9.80 5.59
CA TYR A 85 8.65 -9.17 6.63
C TYR A 85 8.13 -10.17 7.65
N LYS A 86 7.87 -9.70 8.87
CA LYS A 86 7.18 -10.46 9.92
C LYS A 86 5.67 -10.26 9.79
N ILE A 87 4.91 -11.16 10.42
CA ILE A 87 3.45 -11.05 10.57
C ILE A 87 3.14 -10.93 12.07
N PRO A 88 3.29 -9.74 12.69
CA PRO A 88 3.13 -9.57 14.13
C PRO A 88 1.75 -10.00 14.64
N SER A 89 0.69 -9.77 13.87
CA SER A 89 -0.68 -10.08 14.27
C SER A 89 -1.01 -11.57 14.24
N TRP A 90 -0.14 -12.43 13.69
CA TRP A 90 -0.39 -13.87 13.53
C TRP A 90 -0.68 -14.59 14.85
N GLU A 91 0.05 -14.24 15.90
CA GLU A 91 -0.09 -14.88 17.21
C GLU A 91 -1.40 -14.53 17.94
N ASN A 92 -2.07 -13.45 17.51
CA ASN A 92 -3.35 -13.04 18.06
C ASN A 92 -4.53 -13.81 17.45
N LEU A 93 -4.32 -14.56 16.37
CA LEU A 93 -5.37 -15.23 15.64
C LEU A 93 -5.76 -16.57 16.26
N THR A 94 -7.04 -16.87 16.27
CA THR A 94 -7.57 -18.21 16.57
C THR A 94 -7.21 -19.19 15.46
N LEU A 95 -7.25 -20.50 15.75
CA LEU A 95 -7.00 -21.53 14.74
C LEU A 95 -7.93 -21.42 13.53
N LYS A 96 -9.20 -21.02 13.73
CA LYS A 96 -10.16 -20.79 12.64
C LYS A 96 -9.69 -19.66 11.72
N GLN A 97 -9.24 -18.53 12.29
CA GLN A 97 -8.71 -17.39 11.57
C GLN A 97 -7.38 -17.73 10.87
N LYS A 98 -6.47 -18.46 11.53
CA LYS A 98 -5.24 -18.94 10.89
C LYS A 98 -5.53 -19.85 9.68
N LYS A 99 -6.55 -20.74 9.75
CA LYS A 99 -7.02 -21.53 8.60
C LYS A 99 -7.57 -20.64 7.49
N TYR A 100 -8.34 -19.61 7.83
CA TYR A 100 -8.92 -18.68 6.87
C TYR A 100 -7.81 -17.94 6.10
N ALA A 101 -6.88 -17.30 6.80
CA ALA A 101 -5.73 -16.61 6.19
C ALA A 101 -4.89 -17.56 5.33
N TYR A 102 -4.60 -18.79 5.81
CA TYR A 102 -3.86 -19.79 5.05
C TYR A 102 -4.56 -20.17 3.75
N TYR A 103 -5.87 -20.44 3.77
CA TYR A 103 -6.60 -20.84 2.56
C TYR A 103 -6.68 -19.70 1.54
N LEU A 104 -6.86 -18.46 1.99
CA LEU A 104 -6.80 -17.29 1.12
C LEU A 104 -5.41 -17.11 0.48
N THR A 105 -4.34 -17.31 1.26
CA THR A 105 -2.96 -17.24 0.76
C THR A 105 -2.70 -18.33 -0.29
N MET A 106 -3.16 -19.56 -0.04
CA MET A 106 -3.03 -20.66 -1.02
C MET A 106 -3.81 -20.40 -2.30
N ALA A 107 -5.00 -19.80 -2.20
CA ALA A 107 -5.76 -19.35 -3.37
C ALA A 107 -4.93 -18.35 -4.20
N GLY A 108 -4.34 -17.35 -3.56
CA GLY A 108 -3.49 -16.36 -4.23
C GLY A 108 -2.29 -17.00 -4.92
N TYR A 109 -1.57 -17.91 -4.24
CA TYR A 109 -0.41 -18.58 -4.83
C TYR A 109 -0.77 -19.47 -6.01
N SER A 110 -1.99 -20.05 -6.03
CA SER A 110 -2.45 -20.87 -7.16
C SER A 110 -2.58 -20.06 -8.46
N GLY A 111 -2.88 -18.76 -8.36
CA GLY A 111 -2.98 -17.86 -9.51
C GLY A 111 -1.69 -17.13 -9.88
N ARG A 112 -0.60 -17.28 -9.11
CA ARG A 112 0.58 -16.42 -9.22
C ARG A 112 1.30 -16.43 -10.57
N GLU A 113 1.15 -17.47 -11.38
CA GLU A 113 1.75 -17.49 -12.71
C GLU A 113 0.99 -16.68 -13.75
N ILE A 114 -0.27 -16.29 -13.46
CA ILE A 114 -1.09 -15.50 -14.37
C ILE A 114 -0.39 -14.20 -14.74
N ILE A 115 0.18 -13.48 -13.76
CA ILE A 115 0.86 -12.20 -14.02
C ILE A 115 2.08 -12.34 -14.95
N TYR A 116 2.79 -13.47 -14.91
CA TYR A 116 3.90 -13.71 -15.84
C TYR A 116 3.41 -13.75 -17.30
N ASP A 117 2.31 -14.46 -17.56
CA ASP A 117 1.71 -14.52 -18.89
C ASP A 117 1.08 -13.17 -19.30
N GLN A 118 0.43 -12.48 -18.38
CA GLN A 118 -0.12 -11.14 -18.63
C GLN A 118 0.98 -10.13 -18.98
N ASN A 119 2.11 -10.17 -18.27
CA ASN A 119 3.22 -9.26 -18.51
C ASN A 119 3.91 -9.50 -19.87
N TYR A 120 4.02 -10.76 -20.33
CA TYR A 120 4.55 -11.07 -21.65
C TYR A 120 4.32 -12.54 -22.02
N ARG A 121 3.88 -12.79 -23.25
CA ARG A 121 3.51 -14.11 -23.77
C ARG A 121 4.62 -15.19 -23.70
N HIS A 122 5.90 -14.82 -23.63
CA HIS A 122 7.01 -15.75 -23.53
C HIS A 122 7.56 -15.93 -22.10
N ASN A 123 7.08 -15.19 -21.12
CA ASN A 123 7.65 -15.18 -19.77
C ASN A 123 7.63 -16.55 -19.10
N LEU A 124 6.53 -17.31 -19.18
CA LEU A 124 6.44 -18.63 -18.56
C LEU A 124 7.41 -19.63 -19.20
N SER A 125 7.54 -19.61 -20.53
CA SER A 125 8.47 -20.46 -21.26
C SER A 125 9.92 -20.13 -20.88
N ILE A 126 10.30 -18.85 -20.90
CA ILE A 126 11.66 -18.38 -20.57
C ILE A 126 11.98 -18.71 -19.10
N LYS A 127 11.10 -18.35 -18.17
CA LYS A 127 11.25 -18.61 -16.74
C LYS A 127 11.53 -20.08 -16.46
N ARG A 128 10.69 -20.98 -16.96
CA ARG A 128 10.81 -22.43 -16.73
C ARG A 128 12.08 -23.03 -17.34
N ALA A 129 12.48 -22.58 -18.53
CA ALA A 129 13.71 -23.00 -19.15
C ALA A 129 14.93 -22.60 -18.34
N LEU A 130 14.99 -21.36 -17.85
CA LEU A 130 16.09 -20.87 -17.02
C LEU A 130 16.09 -21.50 -15.63
N GLU A 131 14.93 -21.74 -15.02
CA GLU A 131 14.80 -22.49 -13.76
C GLU A 131 15.37 -23.92 -13.90
N LYS A 132 15.10 -24.58 -15.02
CA LYS A 132 15.67 -25.89 -15.31
C LYS A 132 17.18 -25.84 -15.50
N VAL A 133 17.71 -24.82 -16.18
CA VAL A 133 19.17 -24.60 -16.26
C VAL A 133 19.74 -24.32 -14.86
N TYR A 134 19.09 -23.47 -14.07
CA TYR A 134 19.52 -23.15 -12.70
C TYR A 134 19.64 -24.41 -11.82
N THR A 135 18.67 -25.34 -11.90
CA THR A 135 18.64 -26.55 -11.07
C THR A 135 19.52 -27.68 -11.60
N ASP A 136 19.50 -27.93 -12.90
CA ASP A 136 19.99 -29.18 -13.49
C ASP A 136 21.35 -29.06 -14.19
N TYR A 137 21.82 -27.85 -14.53
CA TYR A 137 23.08 -27.63 -15.26
C TYR A 137 24.28 -28.13 -14.48
N LYS A 138 25.07 -29.01 -15.13
CA LYS A 138 26.27 -29.67 -14.54
C LYS A 138 27.59 -29.10 -15.06
N GLY A 139 27.57 -28.10 -15.94
CA GLY A 139 28.76 -27.43 -16.43
C GLY A 139 29.39 -26.48 -15.40
N ASN A 140 30.21 -25.55 -15.89
CA ASN A 140 30.89 -24.58 -15.00
C ASN A 140 29.93 -23.53 -14.43
N ARG A 141 29.46 -23.79 -13.22
CA ARG A 141 28.56 -22.87 -12.48
C ARG A 141 29.27 -21.62 -11.89
N GLN A 142 30.59 -21.54 -12.06
CA GLN A 142 31.41 -20.37 -11.65
C GLN A 142 31.75 -19.45 -12.83
N SER A 143 31.27 -19.78 -14.05
CA SER A 143 31.49 -18.93 -15.21
C SER A 143 30.64 -17.65 -15.14
N ASP A 144 31.15 -16.58 -15.76
CA ASP A 144 30.44 -15.30 -15.84
C ASP A 144 29.07 -15.48 -16.55
N ASP A 145 29.02 -16.24 -17.64
CA ASP A 145 27.76 -16.56 -18.34
C ASP A 145 26.72 -17.21 -17.41
N PHE A 146 27.13 -18.19 -16.58
CA PHE A 146 26.19 -18.82 -15.64
C PHE A 146 25.73 -17.84 -14.56
N ASN A 147 26.63 -17.08 -13.96
CA ASN A 147 26.30 -16.11 -12.93
C ASN A 147 25.39 -14.99 -13.46
N ASN A 148 25.65 -14.52 -14.66
CA ASN A 148 24.82 -13.52 -15.34
C ASN A 148 23.43 -14.08 -15.68
N MET A 149 23.35 -15.34 -16.12
CA MET A 149 22.06 -16.02 -16.34
C MET A 149 21.27 -16.16 -15.04
N VAL A 150 21.92 -16.47 -13.92
CA VAL A 150 21.27 -16.52 -12.59
C VAL A 150 20.75 -15.13 -12.20
N THR A 151 21.53 -14.08 -12.40
CA THR A 151 21.10 -12.70 -12.14
C THR A 151 19.89 -12.33 -13.01
N TYR A 152 19.91 -12.72 -14.29
CA TYR A 152 18.80 -12.49 -15.21
C TYR A 152 17.53 -13.26 -14.77
N LEU A 153 17.65 -14.50 -14.34
CA LEU A 153 16.55 -15.29 -13.78
C LEU A 153 15.98 -14.65 -12.51
N LYS A 154 16.84 -14.16 -11.59
CA LYS A 154 16.40 -13.44 -10.39
C LYS A 154 15.62 -12.16 -10.73
N ARG A 155 16.06 -11.42 -11.76
CA ARG A 155 15.29 -10.27 -12.26
C ARG A 155 13.93 -10.67 -12.81
N ILE A 156 13.84 -11.81 -13.55
CA ILE A 156 12.56 -12.35 -14.05
C ILE A 156 11.62 -12.71 -12.89
N TRP A 157 12.13 -13.37 -11.88
CA TRP A 157 11.33 -13.70 -10.69
C TRP A 157 10.82 -12.45 -9.98
N PHE A 158 11.66 -11.44 -9.87
CA PHE A 158 11.32 -10.19 -9.18
C PHE A 158 10.34 -9.32 -9.96
N ALA A 159 10.52 -9.20 -11.26
CA ALA A 159 9.69 -8.36 -12.12
C ALA A 159 8.46 -9.08 -12.70
N ASN A 160 8.24 -10.35 -12.36
CA ASN A 160 7.23 -11.22 -12.99
C ASN A 160 7.37 -11.25 -14.52
N GLY A 161 8.62 -11.26 -15.04
CA GLY A 161 8.91 -11.33 -16.45
C GLY A 161 10.23 -10.68 -16.87
N ILE A 162 10.48 -10.65 -18.18
CA ILE A 162 11.74 -10.15 -18.75
C ILE A 162 11.84 -8.63 -18.85
N HIS A 163 10.82 -7.91 -18.41
CA HIS A 163 10.79 -6.45 -18.40
C HIS A 163 10.84 -5.93 -16.97
N HIS A 164 11.53 -4.81 -16.79
CA HIS A 164 11.68 -4.17 -15.49
C HIS A 164 10.32 -3.72 -14.94
N HIS A 165 10.04 -4.03 -13.67
CA HIS A 165 8.74 -3.77 -13.02
C HIS A 165 8.36 -2.28 -12.98
N TYR A 166 9.33 -1.36 -12.96
CA TYR A 166 9.10 0.08 -12.87
C TYR A 166 9.28 0.80 -14.20
N SER A 167 10.44 0.65 -14.88
CA SER A 167 10.71 1.36 -16.15
C SER A 167 10.04 0.76 -17.37
N ASN A 168 9.51 -0.46 -17.25
CA ASN A 168 8.97 -1.27 -18.36
C ASN A 168 9.99 -1.66 -19.45
N ASP A 169 11.26 -1.34 -19.31
CA ASP A 169 12.30 -1.69 -20.25
C ASP A 169 12.69 -3.17 -20.11
N LYS A 170 13.00 -3.79 -21.23
CA LYS A 170 13.48 -5.17 -21.24
C LYS A 170 14.87 -5.29 -20.63
N PHE A 171 15.11 -6.33 -19.84
CA PHE A 171 16.42 -6.63 -19.29
C PHE A 171 17.39 -7.10 -20.37
N SER A 172 18.62 -6.60 -20.35
CA SER A 172 19.71 -7.14 -21.18
C SER A 172 20.24 -8.42 -20.55
N PRO A 173 20.39 -9.51 -21.32
CA PRO A 173 21.04 -10.72 -20.85
C PRO A 173 22.57 -10.52 -20.91
N GLU A 174 23.25 -10.43 -19.79
CA GLU A 174 24.70 -10.29 -19.73
C GLU A 174 25.43 -11.63 -19.90
N PHE A 175 24.78 -12.61 -20.52
CA PHE A 175 25.31 -13.92 -20.90
C PHE A 175 25.11 -14.18 -22.39
N SER A 176 25.93 -15.06 -22.95
CA SER A 176 25.90 -15.33 -24.41
C SER A 176 24.77 -16.27 -24.79
N GLU A 177 24.19 -16.06 -26.01
CA GLU A 177 23.22 -16.97 -26.58
C GLU A 177 23.79 -18.38 -26.78
N LYS A 178 25.10 -18.47 -27.12
CA LYS A 178 25.83 -19.75 -27.26
C LYS A 178 25.83 -20.51 -25.93
N PHE A 179 26.07 -19.84 -24.82
CA PHE A 179 26.00 -20.44 -23.48
C PHE A 179 24.61 -20.99 -23.24
N LEU A 180 23.57 -20.15 -23.43
CA LEU A 180 22.18 -20.56 -23.22
C LEU A 180 21.80 -21.79 -24.02
N ASN A 181 22.08 -21.81 -25.32
CA ASN A 181 21.77 -22.96 -26.20
C ASN A 181 22.45 -24.24 -25.70
N ASN A 182 23.72 -24.17 -25.32
CA ASN A 182 24.44 -25.33 -24.77
C ASN A 182 23.89 -25.79 -23.43
N ALA A 183 23.50 -24.86 -22.57
CA ALA A 183 22.94 -25.17 -21.26
C ALA A 183 21.54 -25.81 -21.37
N LEU A 184 20.69 -25.30 -22.26
CA LEU A 184 19.37 -25.86 -22.55
C LEU A 184 19.49 -27.30 -23.10
N GLU A 185 20.40 -27.55 -24.05
CA GLU A 185 20.67 -28.91 -24.59
C GLU A 185 21.07 -29.87 -23.46
N GLN A 186 21.97 -29.46 -22.56
CA GLN A 186 22.44 -30.30 -21.45
C GLN A 186 21.33 -30.67 -20.47
N VAL A 187 20.36 -29.78 -20.23
CA VAL A 187 19.27 -30.03 -19.28
C VAL A 187 18.00 -30.57 -19.95
N GLY A 188 18.01 -30.74 -21.30
CA GLY A 188 16.84 -31.21 -22.04
C GLY A 188 15.66 -30.21 -21.94
N ALA A 189 15.95 -28.91 -22.07
CA ALA A 189 14.96 -27.86 -22.16
C ALA A 189 15.04 -27.16 -23.51
N GLU A 190 13.94 -26.59 -23.97
CA GLU A 190 13.85 -25.92 -25.27
C GLU A 190 13.19 -24.55 -25.13
N LEU A 191 13.61 -23.62 -25.96
CA LEU A 191 12.98 -22.31 -26.16
C LEU A 191 12.70 -22.14 -27.66
N SER A 192 11.55 -21.55 -27.99
CA SER A 192 11.26 -21.16 -29.36
C SER A 192 12.25 -20.09 -29.86
N GLU A 193 12.47 -19.99 -31.15
CA GLU A 193 13.33 -18.95 -31.73
C GLU A 193 12.81 -17.54 -31.42
N GLU A 194 11.49 -17.36 -31.31
CA GLU A 194 10.88 -16.09 -30.88
C GLU A 194 11.19 -15.76 -29.42
N ALA A 195 11.15 -16.76 -28.52
CA ALA A 195 11.53 -16.56 -27.11
C ALA A 195 13.03 -16.25 -26.97
N LYS A 196 13.91 -16.88 -27.75
CA LYS A 196 15.34 -16.52 -27.80
C LYS A 196 15.53 -15.10 -28.34
N LYS A 197 14.83 -14.76 -29.43
CA LYS A 197 14.83 -13.39 -29.95
C LYS A 197 14.37 -12.38 -28.90
N ALA A 198 13.34 -12.71 -28.11
CA ALA A 198 12.89 -11.86 -27.03
C ALA A 198 13.97 -11.64 -25.95
N ILE A 199 14.85 -12.62 -25.71
CA ILE A 199 15.96 -12.46 -24.76
C ILE A 199 17.07 -11.60 -25.36
N PHE A 200 17.52 -11.87 -26.63
CA PHE A 200 18.78 -11.35 -27.15
C PHE A 200 18.67 -10.19 -28.14
N ASP A 201 17.51 -9.92 -28.75
CA ASP A 201 17.30 -8.76 -29.63
C ASP A 201 16.71 -7.60 -28.79
N GLU A 202 17.53 -6.61 -28.48
CA GLU A 202 17.13 -5.46 -27.65
C GLU A 202 15.93 -4.70 -28.22
N SER A 203 15.76 -4.68 -29.54
CA SER A 203 14.70 -3.94 -30.20
C SER A 203 13.36 -4.69 -30.27
N PHE A 204 13.39 -6.02 -30.10
CA PHE A 204 12.20 -6.86 -30.18
C PHE A 204 11.44 -6.87 -28.86
N ASP A 205 10.18 -6.42 -28.90
CA ASP A 205 9.31 -6.30 -27.71
C ASP A 205 10.00 -5.54 -26.54
N ALA A 206 10.63 -4.41 -26.86
CA ALA A 206 11.56 -3.69 -26.00
C ALA A 206 10.94 -3.14 -24.71
N LYS A 207 9.62 -2.88 -24.72
CA LYS A 207 8.89 -2.34 -23.54
C LYS A 207 7.67 -3.19 -23.20
N LYS A 208 7.47 -3.47 -21.90
CA LYS A 208 6.24 -4.08 -21.39
C LYS A 208 5.03 -3.20 -21.72
N VAL A 209 5.07 -1.93 -21.31
CA VAL A 209 4.07 -0.91 -21.59
C VAL A 209 4.76 0.29 -22.22
N ASN A 210 4.30 0.71 -23.38
CA ASN A 210 4.80 1.89 -24.08
C ASN A 210 3.68 2.94 -24.18
N LEU A 211 3.86 4.11 -23.54
CA LEU A 211 2.91 5.21 -23.52
C LEU A 211 3.36 6.41 -24.38
N SER A 212 4.31 6.22 -25.32
CA SER A 212 4.80 7.26 -26.21
C SER A 212 3.70 7.75 -27.17
N LYS A 213 3.67 9.05 -27.46
CA LYS A 213 2.57 9.68 -28.21
C LYS A 213 2.50 9.32 -29.69
N ASP A 214 3.63 8.92 -30.28
CA ASP A 214 3.76 8.75 -31.73
C ASP A 214 3.77 7.27 -32.17
N VAL A 215 3.26 6.37 -31.34
CA VAL A 215 3.20 4.94 -31.62
C VAL A 215 1.79 4.38 -31.43
N ASP A 216 1.48 3.26 -32.05
CA ASP A 216 0.32 2.44 -31.66
C ASP A 216 0.61 1.80 -30.31
N LEU A 217 -0.09 2.22 -29.26
CA LEU A 217 0.19 1.83 -27.89
C LEU A 217 0.07 0.31 -27.66
N VAL A 218 -0.83 -0.35 -28.38
CA VAL A 218 -1.06 -1.79 -28.28
C VAL A 218 0.09 -2.56 -28.95
N GLN A 219 0.46 -2.19 -30.18
CA GLN A 219 1.51 -2.87 -30.91
C GLN A 219 2.92 -2.58 -30.41
N ALA A 220 3.12 -1.43 -29.77
CA ALA A 220 4.40 -1.04 -29.20
C ALA A 220 4.61 -1.56 -27.75
N SER A 221 3.60 -2.21 -27.17
CA SER A 221 3.65 -2.80 -25.83
C SER A 221 3.70 -4.33 -25.92
N ALA A 222 4.59 -4.95 -25.15
CA ALA A 222 4.77 -6.40 -25.10
C ALA A 222 3.75 -7.10 -24.18
N VAL A 223 3.04 -6.36 -23.34
CA VAL A 223 2.03 -6.88 -22.43
C VAL A 223 0.96 -7.68 -23.17
N ASN A 224 0.53 -8.80 -22.58
CA ASN A 224 -0.22 -9.85 -23.28
C ASN A 224 -1.75 -9.75 -23.15
N PHE A 225 -2.29 -8.53 -23.01
CA PHE A 225 -3.74 -8.31 -22.94
C PHE A 225 -4.42 -8.28 -24.30
N TYR A 226 -3.63 -8.13 -25.36
CA TYR A 226 -4.09 -8.08 -26.75
C TYR A 226 -3.30 -9.07 -27.61
N ALA A 227 -3.95 -9.69 -28.58
CA ALA A 227 -3.20 -10.52 -29.54
C ALA A 227 -2.27 -9.65 -30.40
N PRO A 228 -1.08 -10.14 -30.80
CA PRO A 228 -0.08 -9.33 -31.49
C PRO A 228 -0.53 -8.68 -32.81
N ASN A 229 -1.62 -9.17 -33.41
CA ASN A 229 -2.18 -8.69 -34.67
C ASN A 229 -3.36 -7.69 -34.50
N ILE A 230 -3.50 -7.11 -33.30
CA ILE A 230 -4.55 -6.12 -32.98
C ILE A 230 -3.91 -4.74 -32.83
N THR A 231 -4.55 -3.72 -33.38
CA THR A 231 -4.14 -2.33 -33.26
C THR A 231 -4.90 -1.60 -32.16
N GLN A 232 -4.34 -0.49 -31.67
CA GLN A 232 -5.02 0.40 -30.72
C GLN A 232 -6.40 0.83 -31.24
N ALA A 233 -6.51 1.23 -32.51
CA ALA A 233 -7.76 1.68 -33.09
C ALA A 233 -8.85 0.58 -33.10
N GLU A 234 -8.47 -0.69 -33.30
CA GLU A 234 -9.40 -1.82 -33.22
C GLU A 234 -9.90 -2.05 -31.80
N VAL A 235 -9.01 -1.98 -30.79
CA VAL A 235 -9.40 -2.12 -29.37
C VAL A 235 -10.36 -1.02 -28.95
N GLU A 236 -10.02 0.24 -29.26
CA GLU A 236 -10.87 1.38 -28.91
C GLU A 236 -12.24 1.31 -29.58
N ALA A 237 -12.29 0.90 -30.86
CA ALA A 237 -13.55 0.72 -31.58
C ALA A 237 -14.40 -0.41 -30.97
N TYR A 238 -13.77 -1.53 -30.60
CA TYR A 238 -14.45 -2.65 -29.96
C TYR A 238 -15.10 -2.26 -28.64
N TYR A 239 -14.33 -1.73 -27.68
CA TYR A 239 -14.87 -1.35 -26.38
C TYR A 239 -15.86 -0.17 -26.47
N LYS A 240 -15.64 0.79 -27.35
CA LYS A 240 -16.60 1.86 -27.62
C LYS A 240 -17.95 1.33 -28.11
N SER A 241 -17.97 0.21 -28.82
CA SER A 241 -19.21 -0.38 -29.35
C SER A 241 -20.08 -1.08 -28.30
N ILE A 242 -19.47 -1.53 -27.18
CA ILE A 242 -20.16 -2.31 -26.13
C ILE A 242 -20.35 -1.53 -24.82
N ILE A 243 -19.59 -0.46 -24.58
CA ILE A 243 -19.70 0.38 -23.38
C ILE A 243 -20.90 1.32 -23.54
N ASP A 244 -21.89 1.17 -22.65
CA ASP A 244 -22.98 2.12 -22.50
C ASP A 244 -22.56 3.27 -21.57
N THR A 245 -22.23 4.41 -22.13
CA THR A 245 -21.80 5.62 -21.39
C THR A 245 -22.92 6.27 -20.57
N LEU A 246 -24.19 5.89 -20.78
CA LEU A 246 -25.33 6.39 -20.03
C LEU A 246 -25.72 5.47 -18.86
N ASN A 247 -25.10 4.28 -18.75
CA ASN A 247 -25.36 3.37 -17.64
C ASN A 247 -24.81 3.98 -16.33
N PRO A 248 -25.64 4.22 -15.31
CA PRO A 248 -25.18 4.76 -14.03
C PRO A 248 -24.35 3.75 -13.21
N THR A 249 -24.37 2.46 -13.57
CA THR A 249 -23.63 1.36 -12.93
C THR A 249 -22.86 0.56 -13.99
N PRO A 250 -21.88 1.17 -14.67
CA PRO A 250 -21.19 0.52 -15.77
C PRO A 250 -20.34 -0.65 -15.26
N VAL A 251 -20.31 -1.74 -16.02
CA VAL A 251 -19.34 -2.82 -15.80
C VAL A 251 -18.01 -2.47 -16.44
N GLU A 252 -16.93 -2.99 -15.88
CA GLU A 252 -15.55 -2.72 -16.30
C GLU A 252 -15.17 -3.70 -17.44
N TYR A 253 -15.70 -3.47 -18.65
CA TYR A 253 -15.42 -4.32 -19.82
C TYR A 253 -13.93 -4.42 -20.09
N GLY A 254 -13.44 -5.65 -20.37
CA GLY A 254 -12.04 -5.95 -20.61
C GLY A 254 -11.27 -6.38 -19.37
N LEU A 255 -11.75 -6.06 -18.15
CA LEU A 255 -11.03 -6.27 -16.90
C LEU A 255 -10.48 -7.72 -16.75
N ASN A 256 -11.28 -8.72 -17.11
CA ASN A 256 -10.96 -10.13 -16.94
C ASN A 256 -10.87 -10.88 -18.28
N SER A 257 -10.28 -10.25 -19.27
CA SER A 257 -10.17 -10.86 -20.59
C SER A 257 -8.95 -10.42 -21.38
N LYS A 258 -8.55 -11.25 -22.34
CA LYS A 258 -7.62 -10.91 -23.42
C LYS A 258 -8.41 -10.74 -24.70
N LEU A 259 -8.19 -9.65 -25.43
CA LEU A 259 -8.83 -9.42 -26.71
C LEU A 259 -8.03 -10.09 -27.83
N VAL A 260 -8.72 -10.91 -28.61
CA VAL A 260 -8.11 -11.67 -29.72
C VAL A 260 -8.96 -11.57 -30.97
N LYS A 261 -8.45 -12.00 -32.14
CA LYS A 261 -9.24 -12.22 -33.36
C LYS A 261 -9.63 -13.70 -33.47
N ASP A 262 -10.89 -13.96 -33.76
CA ASP A 262 -11.38 -15.30 -34.09
C ASP A 262 -10.92 -15.73 -35.50
N GLU A 263 -11.28 -16.93 -35.92
CA GLU A 263 -10.93 -17.49 -37.23
C GLU A 263 -11.47 -16.67 -38.42
N ASN A 264 -12.51 -15.87 -38.19
CA ASN A 264 -13.14 -14.97 -39.16
C ASN A 264 -12.57 -13.55 -39.12
N GLY A 265 -11.64 -13.27 -38.20
CA GLY A 265 -11.04 -11.96 -38.01
C GLY A 265 -11.86 -11.02 -37.12
N ASN A 266 -12.93 -11.48 -36.48
CA ASN A 266 -13.70 -10.68 -35.53
C ASN A 266 -13.01 -10.58 -34.19
N LEU A 267 -13.09 -9.42 -33.53
CA LEU A 267 -12.58 -9.24 -32.18
C LEU A 267 -13.49 -9.96 -31.17
N VAL A 268 -12.88 -10.79 -30.31
CA VAL A 268 -13.54 -11.55 -29.26
C VAL A 268 -12.74 -11.53 -27.99
N GLU A 269 -13.41 -11.51 -26.83
CA GLU A 269 -12.77 -11.61 -25.52
C GLU A 269 -12.56 -13.07 -25.13
N LYS A 270 -11.30 -13.48 -24.90
CA LYS A 270 -10.96 -14.71 -24.16
C LYS A 270 -11.03 -14.38 -22.67
N LYS A 271 -12.13 -14.76 -22.04
CA LYS A 271 -12.36 -14.49 -20.62
C LYS A 271 -11.51 -15.36 -19.71
N TYR A 272 -11.07 -14.77 -18.61
CA TYR A 272 -10.35 -15.43 -17.52
C TYR A 272 -11.38 -16.09 -16.59
N LYS A 273 -11.57 -17.39 -16.74
CA LYS A 273 -12.57 -18.19 -16.01
C LYS A 273 -12.25 -19.69 -16.09
N VAL A 274 -12.97 -20.52 -15.33
CA VAL A 274 -12.74 -21.99 -15.26
C VAL A 274 -12.64 -22.65 -16.65
N ASP A 275 -13.61 -22.46 -17.53
CA ASP A 275 -13.60 -23.04 -18.88
C ASP A 275 -13.05 -22.04 -19.91
N GLY A 276 -12.16 -21.17 -19.51
CA GLY A 276 -11.57 -20.13 -20.35
C GLY A 276 -10.07 -20.04 -20.20
N MET A 277 -9.51 -18.85 -20.52
CA MET A 277 -8.10 -18.59 -20.30
C MET A 277 -7.77 -18.65 -18.80
N TYR A 278 -6.62 -19.22 -18.45
CA TYR A 278 -6.16 -19.48 -17.08
C TYR A 278 -7.02 -20.47 -16.26
N GLY A 279 -7.89 -21.25 -16.91
CA GLY A 279 -8.89 -22.09 -16.24
C GLY A 279 -8.32 -23.09 -15.25
N GLU A 280 -7.14 -23.68 -15.49
CA GLU A 280 -6.48 -24.61 -14.56
C GLU A 280 -6.10 -23.91 -13.25
N ALA A 281 -5.42 -22.77 -13.32
CA ALA A 281 -5.05 -22.00 -12.15
C ALA A 281 -6.30 -21.47 -11.38
N ILE A 282 -7.32 -20.97 -12.12
CA ILE A 282 -8.56 -20.49 -11.53
C ILE A 282 -9.31 -21.61 -10.82
N SER A 283 -9.31 -22.83 -11.37
CA SER A 283 -9.94 -24.00 -10.71
C SER A 283 -9.27 -24.36 -9.40
N GLU A 284 -7.92 -24.30 -9.34
CA GLU A 284 -7.18 -24.50 -8.10
C GLU A 284 -7.47 -23.37 -7.08
N MET A 285 -7.54 -22.13 -7.54
CA MET A 285 -7.91 -20.98 -6.70
C MET A 285 -9.29 -21.20 -6.07
N ILE A 286 -10.30 -21.60 -6.85
CA ILE A 286 -11.65 -21.88 -6.37
C ILE A 286 -11.64 -22.95 -5.27
N GLY A 287 -10.89 -24.04 -5.44
CA GLY A 287 -10.78 -25.09 -4.45
C GLY A 287 -10.28 -24.59 -3.08
N TRP A 288 -9.39 -23.61 -3.08
CA TRP A 288 -8.92 -22.95 -1.87
C TRP A 288 -9.91 -21.91 -1.33
N LEU A 289 -10.57 -21.13 -2.20
CA LEU A 289 -11.59 -20.15 -1.81
C LEU A 289 -12.82 -20.84 -1.19
N GLU A 290 -13.23 -22.03 -1.68
CA GLU A 290 -14.29 -22.83 -1.07
C GLU A 290 -13.92 -23.28 0.36
N LYS A 291 -12.67 -23.68 0.60
CA LYS A 291 -12.17 -23.97 1.96
C LYS A 291 -12.17 -22.73 2.83
N ALA A 292 -11.74 -21.57 2.30
CA ALA A 292 -11.76 -20.30 2.99
C ALA A 292 -13.19 -19.90 3.37
N MET A 293 -14.15 -20.00 2.45
CA MET A 293 -15.57 -19.74 2.68
C MET A 293 -16.13 -20.57 3.85
N GLY A 294 -15.74 -21.86 3.95
CA GLY A 294 -16.16 -22.76 5.04
C GLY A 294 -15.65 -22.38 6.43
N VAL A 295 -14.64 -21.52 6.52
CA VAL A 295 -14.05 -21.03 7.79
C VAL A 295 -14.05 -19.50 7.89
N ALA A 296 -14.80 -18.80 7.05
CA ALA A 296 -14.97 -17.36 7.11
C ALA A 296 -15.41 -16.89 8.51
N GLU A 297 -15.03 -15.70 8.91
CA GLU A 297 -15.33 -15.18 10.24
C GLU A 297 -16.81 -14.81 10.38
N THR A 298 -17.40 -14.28 9.30
CA THR A 298 -18.79 -13.81 9.25
C THR A 298 -19.53 -14.36 8.03
N GLU A 299 -20.88 -14.29 8.06
CA GLU A 299 -21.73 -14.69 6.92
C GLU A 299 -21.54 -13.74 5.73
N GLU A 300 -21.26 -12.45 5.96
CA GLU A 300 -21.00 -11.45 4.94
C GLU A 300 -19.71 -11.77 4.17
N GLN A 301 -18.65 -12.17 4.87
CA GLN A 301 -17.41 -12.61 4.23
C GLN A 301 -17.63 -13.90 3.40
N ALA A 302 -18.39 -14.86 3.95
CA ALA A 302 -18.71 -16.08 3.22
C ALA A 302 -19.53 -15.79 1.96
N ASN A 303 -20.50 -14.86 2.03
CA ASN A 303 -21.28 -14.41 0.88
C ASN A 303 -20.41 -13.74 -0.19
N ALA A 304 -19.49 -12.84 0.20
CA ALA A 304 -18.55 -12.20 -0.74
C ALA A 304 -17.67 -13.25 -1.43
N LEU A 305 -17.12 -14.22 -0.70
CA LEU A 305 -16.37 -15.33 -1.30
C LEU A 305 -17.22 -16.17 -2.27
N GLY A 306 -18.48 -16.43 -1.94
CA GLY A 306 -19.38 -17.13 -2.84
C GLY A 306 -19.60 -16.41 -4.18
N LEU A 307 -19.77 -15.08 -4.14
CA LEU A 307 -19.87 -14.24 -5.35
C LEU A 307 -18.57 -14.22 -6.15
N LEU A 308 -17.41 -14.15 -5.49
CA LEU A 308 -16.10 -14.23 -6.14
C LEU A 308 -15.91 -15.59 -6.85
N ILE A 309 -16.28 -16.68 -6.21
CA ILE A 309 -16.24 -18.03 -6.79
C ILE A 309 -17.13 -18.10 -8.04
N GLU A 310 -18.37 -17.61 -7.97
CA GLU A 310 -19.27 -17.59 -9.13
C GLU A 310 -18.77 -16.67 -10.26
N TYR A 311 -18.15 -15.55 -9.93
CA TYR A 311 -17.45 -14.71 -10.91
C TYR A 311 -16.32 -15.48 -11.62
N TYR A 312 -15.48 -16.19 -10.89
CA TYR A 312 -14.41 -17.02 -11.49
C TYR A 312 -14.94 -18.17 -12.34
N LYS A 313 -16.08 -18.76 -11.99
CA LYS A 313 -16.73 -19.80 -12.79
C LYS A 313 -17.29 -19.26 -14.10
N THR A 314 -17.91 -18.08 -14.08
CA THR A 314 -18.66 -17.54 -15.22
C THR A 314 -17.90 -16.49 -16.04
N GLY A 315 -17.01 -15.73 -15.42
CA GLY A 315 -16.38 -14.54 -16.00
C GLY A 315 -17.38 -13.39 -16.22
N ASP A 316 -18.49 -13.34 -15.44
CA ASP A 316 -19.49 -12.28 -15.55
C ASP A 316 -19.11 -11.06 -14.72
N LEU A 317 -18.86 -9.93 -15.38
CA LEU A 317 -18.48 -8.66 -14.74
C LEU A 317 -19.61 -8.04 -13.90
N LYS A 318 -20.87 -8.47 -14.05
CA LYS A 318 -21.95 -8.08 -13.13
C LYS A 318 -21.76 -8.74 -11.77
N LEU A 319 -21.41 -10.04 -11.75
CA LEU A 319 -21.06 -10.73 -10.50
C LEU A 319 -19.81 -10.11 -9.86
N TRP A 320 -18.86 -9.63 -10.65
CA TRP A 320 -17.74 -8.86 -10.15
C TRP A 320 -18.19 -7.59 -9.41
N SER A 321 -19.13 -6.85 -9.98
CA SER A 321 -19.69 -5.65 -9.31
C SER A 321 -20.45 -6.03 -8.04
N GLU A 322 -21.25 -7.10 -8.06
CA GLU A 322 -21.97 -7.61 -6.88
C GLU A 322 -21.02 -8.08 -5.78
N TYR A 323 -19.93 -8.77 -6.16
CA TYR A 323 -18.86 -9.15 -5.26
C TYR A 323 -18.22 -7.92 -4.59
N ASN A 324 -17.85 -6.92 -5.37
CA ASN A 324 -17.21 -5.69 -4.84
C ASN A 324 -18.12 -4.99 -3.81
N ILE A 325 -19.44 -4.91 -4.07
CA ILE A 325 -20.40 -4.34 -3.11
C ILE A 325 -20.45 -5.19 -1.84
N ALA A 326 -20.60 -6.51 -1.95
CA ALA A 326 -20.64 -7.41 -0.81
C ALA A 326 -19.32 -7.39 -0.01
N TRP A 327 -18.19 -7.29 -0.71
CA TRP A 327 -16.87 -7.18 -0.08
C TRP A 327 -16.70 -5.86 0.69
N VAL A 328 -17.13 -4.73 0.13
CA VAL A 328 -17.10 -3.42 0.81
C VAL A 328 -17.97 -3.45 2.07
N ASP A 329 -19.15 -4.06 2.00
CA ASP A 329 -20.10 -4.16 3.12
C ASP A 329 -19.60 -5.11 4.23
N ALA A 330 -18.77 -6.12 3.89
CA ALA A 330 -18.18 -7.07 4.83
C ALA A 330 -17.05 -6.42 5.64
N THR A 331 -17.40 -5.56 6.61
CA THR A 331 -16.45 -4.79 7.43
C THR A 331 -16.09 -5.45 8.76
N ALA A 332 -16.87 -6.42 9.21
CA ALA A 332 -16.62 -7.18 10.43
C ALA A 332 -15.63 -8.33 10.15
N GLY A 333 -14.80 -8.65 11.15
CA GLY A 333 -13.74 -9.63 11.03
C GLY A 333 -12.35 -9.00 11.12
N ASP A 334 -11.37 -9.84 11.42
CA ASP A 334 -9.98 -9.44 11.61
C ASP A 334 -9.11 -9.79 10.40
N ILE A 335 -9.67 -10.49 9.41
CA ILE A 335 -9.01 -10.90 8.18
C ILE A 335 -9.78 -10.35 6.99
N ASP A 336 -9.04 -9.78 6.04
CA ASP A 336 -9.56 -9.31 4.75
C ASP A 336 -8.65 -9.80 3.63
N TYR A 337 -9.06 -9.60 2.38
CA TYR A 337 -8.29 -10.09 1.23
C TYR A 337 -8.59 -9.30 -0.03
N ILE A 338 -7.61 -9.28 -0.91
CA ILE A 338 -7.70 -8.88 -2.31
C ILE A 338 -7.39 -10.13 -3.12
N ASN A 339 -8.20 -10.44 -4.11
CA ASN A 339 -7.95 -11.59 -4.98
C ASN A 339 -8.76 -11.45 -6.27
N SER A 340 -8.19 -10.93 -7.33
CA SER A 340 -8.76 -10.94 -8.68
C SER A 340 -7.83 -10.27 -9.70
N PHE A 341 -8.44 -9.88 -10.83
CA PHE A 341 -7.90 -8.98 -11.85
C PHE A 341 -8.29 -7.56 -11.45
N ILE A 342 -7.34 -6.74 -11.00
CA ILE A 342 -7.61 -5.51 -10.24
C ILE A 342 -7.11 -4.27 -10.97
N GLU A 343 -5.77 -4.11 -11.06
CA GLU A 343 -5.15 -2.88 -11.50
C GLU A 343 -4.92 -2.88 -13.00
N VAL A 344 -5.27 -1.77 -13.63
CA VAL A 344 -5.22 -1.63 -15.08
C VAL A 344 -3.98 -0.86 -15.57
N TYR A 345 -3.03 -0.55 -14.70
CA TYR A 345 -1.83 0.23 -15.04
C TYR A 345 -0.91 -0.45 -16.05
N ASN A 346 -0.92 -1.79 -16.09
CA ASN A 346 -0.14 -2.55 -17.05
C ASN A 346 -0.79 -2.63 -18.44
N ASP A 347 -2.03 -2.21 -18.60
CA ASP A 347 -2.68 -2.10 -19.91
C ASP A 347 -2.46 -0.68 -20.46
N PRO A 348 -1.83 -0.50 -21.64
CA PRO A 348 -1.63 0.82 -22.23
C PRO A 348 -2.92 1.60 -22.54
N LEU A 349 -4.07 0.91 -22.59
CA LEU A 349 -5.39 1.51 -22.81
C LEU A 349 -6.29 1.49 -21.55
N GLY A 350 -5.88 0.80 -20.49
CA GLY A 350 -6.56 0.81 -19.19
C GLY A 350 -7.85 -0.01 -19.11
N TYR A 351 -8.01 -1.05 -19.92
CA TYR A 351 -9.17 -1.95 -19.87
C TYR A 351 -8.90 -3.23 -19.05
N SER A 352 -7.76 -3.87 -19.25
CA SER A 352 -7.48 -5.20 -18.70
C SER A 352 -6.80 -5.11 -17.34
N GLY A 353 -7.30 -5.90 -16.39
CA GLY A 353 -6.78 -5.97 -15.03
C GLY A 353 -5.65 -6.98 -14.87
N SER A 354 -4.59 -6.60 -14.18
CA SER A 354 -3.53 -7.50 -13.71
C SER A 354 -4.05 -8.39 -12.59
N PHE A 355 -3.65 -9.66 -12.56
CA PHE A 355 -3.92 -10.55 -11.44
C PHE A 355 -3.16 -10.10 -10.19
N GLU A 356 -3.88 -9.92 -9.11
CA GLU A 356 -3.34 -9.46 -7.84
C GLU A 356 -4.02 -10.13 -6.66
N THR A 357 -3.24 -10.42 -5.62
CA THR A 357 -3.77 -10.93 -4.36
C THR A 357 -2.93 -10.48 -3.19
N VAL A 358 -3.62 -10.07 -2.12
CA VAL A 358 -3.05 -9.70 -0.82
C VAL A 358 -3.96 -10.27 0.26
N VAL A 359 -3.40 -10.91 1.28
CA VAL A 359 -4.14 -11.37 2.46
C VAL A 359 -3.76 -10.49 3.63
N GLU A 360 -4.75 -9.89 4.25
CA GLU A 360 -4.63 -8.82 5.23
C GLU A 360 -5.12 -9.29 6.60
N LEU A 361 -4.29 -9.13 7.63
CA LEU A 361 -4.63 -9.37 9.01
C LEU A 361 -4.71 -8.03 9.74
N LYS A 362 -5.72 -7.83 10.54
CA LYS A 362 -5.86 -6.63 11.37
C LYS A 362 -4.63 -6.45 12.26
N ASP A 363 -3.97 -5.29 12.18
CA ASP A 363 -3.03 -4.87 13.21
C ASP A 363 -3.82 -4.48 14.47
N PHE A 364 -3.92 -5.40 15.43
CA PHE A 364 -4.72 -5.22 16.65
C PHE A 364 -4.26 -4.01 17.43
N LYS A 365 -2.96 -3.78 17.48
CA LYS A 365 -2.37 -2.69 18.24
C LYS A 365 -2.60 -1.34 17.57
N MET A 366 -2.37 -1.24 16.27
CA MET A 366 -2.68 -0.01 15.55
C MET A 366 -4.19 0.27 15.56
N THR A 367 -5.03 -0.76 15.51
CA THR A 367 -6.48 -0.59 15.65
C THR A 367 -6.86 0.01 17.00
N GLU A 368 -6.21 -0.41 18.09
CA GLU A 368 -6.43 0.18 19.43
C GLU A 368 -5.99 1.65 19.47
N ILE A 369 -4.80 1.94 18.95
CA ILE A 369 -4.28 3.32 18.83
C ILE A 369 -5.24 4.18 18.02
N MET A 370 -5.67 3.71 16.84
CA MET A 370 -6.60 4.42 15.96
C MET A 370 -7.95 4.67 16.66
N SER A 371 -8.41 3.71 17.46
CA SER A 371 -9.63 3.86 18.26
C SER A 371 -9.50 5.00 19.28
N VAL A 372 -8.39 5.07 20.01
CA VAL A 372 -8.13 6.17 20.98
C VAL A 372 -8.08 7.52 20.26
N VAL A 373 -7.39 7.61 19.13
CA VAL A 373 -7.33 8.84 18.30
C VAL A 373 -8.73 9.23 17.80
N SER A 374 -9.48 8.27 17.26
CA SER A 374 -10.82 8.48 16.69
C SER A 374 -11.83 8.96 17.73
N VAL A 375 -11.82 8.39 18.93
CA VAL A 375 -12.70 8.83 20.04
C VAL A 375 -12.38 10.27 20.45
N ASN A 376 -11.12 10.70 20.31
CA ASN A 376 -10.68 12.05 20.66
C ASN A 376 -10.66 13.02 19.46
N VAL A 377 -11.12 12.62 18.28
CA VAL A 377 -11.01 13.44 17.05
C VAL A 377 -11.63 14.84 17.19
N GLN A 378 -12.75 14.98 17.95
CA GLN A 378 -13.36 16.27 18.20
C GLN A 378 -12.48 17.16 19.09
N TRP A 379 -11.80 16.58 20.09
CA TRP A 379 -10.86 17.33 20.92
C TRP A 379 -9.71 17.90 20.07
N PHE A 380 -9.16 17.10 19.15
CA PHE A 380 -8.12 17.56 18.21
C PHE A 380 -8.64 18.69 17.32
N GLU A 381 -9.85 18.58 16.78
CA GLU A 381 -10.45 19.64 15.94
C GLU A 381 -10.64 20.94 16.74
N ASP A 382 -11.20 20.84 17.95
CA ASP A 382 -11.50 22.00 18.79
C ASP A 382 -10.22 22.74 19.22
N ASN A 383 -9.10 22.01 19.40
CA ASN A 383 -7.81 22.55 19.83
C ASN A 383 -6.83 22.83 18.67
N ALA A 384 -7.22 22.55 17.42
CA ALA A 384 -6.40 22.85 16.26
C ALA A 384 -6.17 24.35 16.11
N PRO A 385 -4.99 24.80 15.63
CA PRO A 385 -4.67 26.22 15.46
C PRO A 385 -5.38 26.85 14.24
N LEU A 386 -6.57 26.36 13.91
CA LEU A 386 -7.38 26.82 12.79
C LEU A 386 -8.21 28.04 13.16
N MET A 387 -8.62 28.82 12.15
CA MET A 387 -9.62 29.88 12.36
C MET A 387 -10.96 29.26 12.77
N PRO A 388 -11.73 29.90 13.70
CA PRO A 388 -12.98 29.31 14.20
C PRO A 388 -13.98 28.92 13.12
N GLU A 389 -14.11 29.73 12.06
CA GLU A 389 -14.98 29.49 10.92
C GLU A 389 -14.57 28.29 10.04
N HIS A 390 -13.30 27.89 10.11
CA HIS A 390 -12.76 26.77 9.37
C HIS A 390 -12.78 25.45 10.16
N LYS A 391 -13.18 25.47 11.43
CA LYS A 391 -13.31 24.26 12.26
C LYS A 391 -14.67 23.60 12.05
N LYS A 392 -14.67 22.26 12.02
CA LYS A 392 -15.90 21.48 12.00
C LYS A 392 -16.54 21.48 13.38
N LYS A 393 -17.82 21.81 13.45
CA LYS A 393 -18.61 21.71 14.70
C LYS A 393 -18.75 20.26 15.18
N LYS A 394 -18.73 19.31 14.27
CA LYS A 394 -18.79 17.88 14.53
C LYS A 394 -17.95 17.15 13.51
N VAL A 395 -16.88 16.53 13.96
CA VAL A 395 -16.02 15.68 13.13
C VAL A 395 -16.63 14.29 13.10
N LYS A 396 -16.77 13.73 11.89
CA LYS A 396 -16.98 12.29 11.72
C LYS A 396 -15.60 11.66 11.61
N GLY A 397 -15.29 10.71 12.48
CA GLY A 397 -14.04 9.97 12.41
C GLY A 397 -13.92 9.24 11.04
N VAL A 398 -12.75 9.28 10.49
CA VAL A 398 -12.40 8.44 9.32
C VAL A 398 -11.96 7.09 9.85
N THR A 399 -12.50 6.02 9.32
CA THR A 399 -12.00 4.66 9.59
C THR A 399 -10.82 4.41 8.68
N TYR A 400 -9.64 4.41 9.25
CA TYR A 400 -8.40 4.01 8.59
C TYR A 400 -7.93 2.70 9.21
N LYS A 401 -7.64 1.71 8.38
CA LYS A 401 -7.19 0.40 8.84
C LYS A 401 -5.70 0.23 8.54
N VAL A 402 -4.96 -0.19 9.56
CA VAL A 402 -3.62 -0.71 9.38
C VAL A 402 -3.70 -2.23 9.48
N VAL A 403 -3.08 -2.91 8.54
CA VAL A 403 -3.10 -4.36 8.44
C VAL A 403 -1.69 -4.92 8.29
N ASP A 404 -1.51 -6.18 8.70
CA ASP A 404 -0.33 -6.98 8.40
C ASP A 404 -0.62 -7.85 7.18
N VAL A 405 0.23 -7.81 6.17
CA VAL A 405 0.19 -8.74 5.04
C VAL A 405 0.63 -10.12 5.51
N ALA A 406 -0.19 -11.13 5.24
CA ALA A 406 0.13 -12.54 5.52
C ALA A 406 0.71 -13.28 4.29
N GLY A 407 0.34 -12.83 3.10
CA GLY A 407 0.83 -13.37 1.83
C GLY A 407 0.31 -12.57 0.66
N GLU A 408 1.09 -12.54 -0.40
CA GLU A 408 0.79 -11.80 -1.63
C GLU A 408 1.29 -12.53 -2.87
N ALA A 409 0.64 -12.30 -4.00
CA ALA A 409 1.05 -12.81 -5.29
C ALA A 409 0.50 -11.94 -6.44
N GLY A 410 0.93 -12.22 -7.65
CA GLY A 410 0.53 -11.42 -8.81
C GLY A 410 1.24 -10.08 -8.85
N ASP A 411 0.54 -9.03 -9.24
CA ASP A 411 1.11 -7.69 -9.43
C ASP A 411 1.59 -7.05 -8.11
N ALA A 412 1.00 -7.43 -6.98
CA ALA A 412 1.44 -6.98 -5.65
C ALA A 412 2.80 -7.56 -5.22
N SER A 413 3.32 -8.62 -5.87
CA SER A 413 4.50 -9.34 -5.38
C SER A 413 5.52 -9.58 -6.51
N PRO A 414 6.81 -9.47 -6.23
CA PRO A 414 7.50 -9.05 -4.98
C PRO A 414 7.54 -7.56 -4.70
N SER A 415 7.17 -6.68 -5.65
CA SER A 415 7.19 -5.22 -5.46
C SER A 415 5.88 -4.76 -4.82
N THR A 416 5.79 -4.90 -3.50
CA THR A 416 4.57 -4.68 -2.72
C THR A 416 4.22 -3.21 -2.58
N PRO A 417 2.95 -2.80 -2.77
CA PRO A 417 2.48 -1.46 -2.42
C PRO A 417 2.52 -1.25 -0.90
N ILE A 418 2.50 0.01 -0.47
CA ILE A 418 2.43 0.35 0.97
C ILE A 418 1.01 0.58 1.47
N GLY A 419 0.05 0.65 0.58
CA GLY A 419 -1.37 0.81 0.88
C GLY A 419 -2.23 0.54 -0.33
N VAL A 420 -3.50 0.26 -0.08
CA VAL A 420 -4.49 -0.10 -1.10
C VAL A 420 -5.81 0.61 -0.82
N ASN A 421 -6.52 1.02 -1.88
CA ASN A 421 -7.85 1.63 -1.79
C ASN A 421 -8.76 1.07 -2.89
N LEU A 422 -9.62 0.13 -2.56
CA LEU A 422 -10.48 -0.60 -3.48
C LEU A 422 -11.97 -0.55 -3.07
N PRO A 423 -12.90 -0.79 -4.01
CA PRO A 423 -12.72 -1.12 -5.43
C PRO A 423 -12.39 0.10 -6.30
N ASN A 424 -11.91 -0.13 -7.55
CA ASN A 424 -11.59 0.92 -8.49
C ASN A 424 -12.84 1.54 -9.16
N ALA A 425 -13.96 0.81 -9.23
CA ALA A 425 -15.21 1.27 -9.83
C ALA A 425 -15.79 2.49 -9.11
N ASN A 426 -15.74 3.66 -9.76
CA ASN A 426 -16.15 4.94 -9.18
C ASN A 426 -17.61 4.96 -8.68
N TRP A 427 -18.53 4.30 -9.38
CA TRP A 427 -19.93 4.27 -8.97
C TRP A 427 -20.12 3.46 -7.68
N ILE A 428 -19.38 2.34 -7.48
CA ILE A 428 -19.41 1.56 -6.26
C ILE A 428 -18.84 2.40 -5.11
N ARG A 429 -17.68 3.04 -5.32
CA ARG A 429 -17.08 3.93 -4.31
C ARG A 429 -18.03 5.04 -3.88
N THR A 430 -18.78 5.61 -4.82
CA THR A 430 -19.71 6.71 -4.54
C THR A 430 -20.96 6.24 -3.80
N GLN A 431 -21.49 5.06 -4.12
CA GLN A 431 -22.78 4.60 -3.60
C GLN A 431 -22.63 3.68 -2.38
N HIS A 432 -21.57 2.86 -2.33
CA HIS A 432 -21.33 1.85 -1.31
C HIS A 432 -20.08 2.11 -0.47
N GLY A 433 -19.14 2.92 -0.95
CA GLY A 433 -17.89 3.22 -0.26
C GLY A 433 -16.71 2.43 -0.80
N SER A 434 -15.61 2.45 -0.03
CA SER A 434 -14.37 1.74 -0.35
C SER A 434 -13.66 1.30 0.93
N LYS A 435 -12.78 0.32 0.81
CA LYS A 435 -11.84 -0.05 1.87
C LYS A 435 -10.47 0.56 1.55
N SER A 436 -9.96 1.36 2.49
CA SER A 436 -8.59 1.89 2.47
C SER A 436 -7.79 1.26 3.58
N VAL A 437 -6.63 0.71 3.25
CA VAL A 437 -5.75 0.08 4.21
C VAL A 437 -4.30 0.51 4.00
N SER A 438 -3.53 0.58 5.08
CA SER A 438 -2.07 0.68 5.06
C SER A 438 -1.45 -0.65 5.46
N LEU A 439 -0.43 -1.07 4.72
CA LEU A 439 0.25 -2.34 4.94
C LEU A 439 1.38 -2.16 5.95
N GLY A 440 1.03 -2.19 7.25
CA GLY A 440 1.88 -1.76 8.35
C GLY A 440 3.17 -2.56 8.50
N ASN A 441 3.13 -3.89 8.35
CA ASN A 441 4.33 -4.72 8.41
C ASN A 441 5.23 -4.55 7.18
N ILE A 442 4.68 -4.23 6.01
CA ILE A 442 5.43 -3.91 4.79
C ILE A 442 6.21 -2.61 5.00
N ILE A 443 5.54 -1.55 5.46
CA ILE A 443 6.18 -0.26 5.79
C ILE A 443 7.27 -0.47 6.84
N SER A 444 6.97 -1.25 7.88
CA SER A 444 7.94 -1.58 8.93
C SER A 444 9.17 -2.29 8.36
N ALA A 445 8.97 -3.27 7.48
CA ALA A 445 10.06 -4.01 6.87
C ALA A 445 10.93 -3.14 5.94
N TYR A 446 10.35 -2.22 5.17
CA TYR A 446 11.12 -1.23 4.41
C TYR A 446 12.00 -0.38 5.31
N ASN A 447 11.48 0.08 6.43
CA ASN A 447 12.23 0.91 7.38
C ASN A 447 13.37 0.12 8.05
N GLU A 448 13.10 -1.12 8.48
CA GLU A 448 14.10 -1.98 9.11
C GLU A 448 15.22 -2.40 8.14
N ALA A 449 14.86 -2.75 6.90
CA ALA A 449 15.84 -3.12 5.87
C ALA A 449 16.66 -1.92 5.39
N GLY A 450 16.14 -0.68 5.53
CA GLY A 450 16.86 0.55 5.20
C GLY A 450 18.13 0.72 6.00
N GLY A 451 18.24 0.05 7.15
CA GLY A 451 19.36 0.15 8.06
C GLY A 451 19.57 1.58 8.60
N SER A 452 20.52 1.72 9.52
CA SER A 452 20.87 3.05 10.07
C SER A 452 21.74 3.91 9.14
N GLY A 453 22.11 3.42 7.95
CA GLY A 453 23.07 4.09 7.07
C GLY A 453 22.65 5.52 6.67
N ILE A 454 21.40 5.71 6.25
CA ILE A 454 20.87 7.06 5.95
C ILE A 454 20.79 7.89 7.23
N LEU A 455 20.29 7.33 8.33
CA LEU A 455 20.23 8.04 9.60
C LEU A 455 21.61 8.47 10.05
N THR A 456 22.57 7.54 10.16
CA THR A 456 23.95 7.84 10.57
C THR A 456 24.65 8.86 9.69
N GLU A 457 24.39 8.82 8.37
CA GLU A 457 25.01 9.74 7.41
C GLU A 457 24.43 11.15 7.49
N PHE A 458 23.12 11.30 7.73
CA PHE A 458 22.41 12.58 7.59
C PHE A 458 21.92 13.18 8.92
N ALA A 459 21.95 12.45 10.03
CA ALA A 459 21.66 13.01 11.34
C ALA A 459 22.69 14.08 11.71
N HIS A 460 22.23 15.14 12.38
CA HIS A 460 23.10 16.25 12.71
C HIS A 460 24.09 15.94 13.85
N ASP A 461 23.73 14.99 14.76
CA ASP A 461 24.61 14.49 15.81
C ASP A 461 24.19 13.11 16.34
N SER A 462 24.88 12.60 17.36
CA SER A 462 24.59 11.32 17.99
C SER A 462 23.28 11.32 18.79
N THR A 463 22.85 12.46 19.31
CA THR A 463 21.62 12.58 20.08
C THR A 463 20.39 12.37 19.19
N GLU A 464 20.42 12.92 17.96
CA GLU A 464 19.39 12.65 16.96
C GLU A 464 19.32 11.16 16.60
N ILE A 465 20.48 10.50 16.46
CA ILE A 465 20.54 9.06 16.18
C ILE A 465 19.91 8.27 17.32
N GLU A 466 20.33 8.53 18.56
CA GLU A 466 19.80 7.86 19.76
C GLU A 466 18.30 8.04 19.92
N LEU A 467 17.78 9.25 19.72
CA LEU A 467 16.34 9.56 19.77
C LEU A 467 15.58 8.87 18.65
N SER A 468 16.12 8.88 17.44
CA SER A 468 15.51 8.20 16.29
C SER A 468 15.47 6.68 16.47
N GLU A 469 16.52 6.07 17.01
CA GLU A 469 16.55 4.64 17.33
C GLU A 469 15.56 4.26 18.43
N ALA A 470 15.46 5.09 19.49
CA ALA A 470 14.58 4.84 20.62
C ALA A 470 13.09 5.09 20.30
N HIS A 471 12.79 6.14 19.52
CA HIS A 471 11.43 6.67 19.38
C HIS A 471 10.92 6.75 17.93
N GLY A 472 11.78 6.71 16.91
CA GLY A 472 11.41 6.96 15.51
C GLY A 472 10.31 6.03 14.98
N LYS A 473 10.29 4.76 15.39
CA LYS A 473 9.23 3.81 15.00
C LYS A 473 7.85 4.21 15.53
N VAL A 474 7.80 4.63 16.80
CA VAL A 474 6.55 5.10 17.43
C VAL A 474 6.16 6.44 16.83
N ALA A 475 7.11 7.33 16.62
CA ALA A 475 6.91 8.63 16.02
C ALA A 475 6.24 8.52 14.65
N GLY A 476 6.79 7.72 13.73
CA GLY A 476 6.21 7.52 12.40
C GLY A 476 4.80 6.90 12.44
N LYS A 477 4.56 5.92 13.34
CA LYS A 477 3.22 5.35 13.52
C LYS A 477 2.19 6.36 14.02
N MET A 478 2.59 7.20 14.98
CA MET A 478 1.72 8.24 15.53
C MET A 478 1.48 9.36 14.54
N HIS A 479 2.51 9.76 13.78
CA HIS A 479 2.36 10.71 12.70
C HIS A 479 1.31 10.20 11.69
N THR A 480 1.46 8.97 11.21
CA THR A 480 0.49 8.36 10.28
C THR A 480 -0.92 8.30 10.89
N ALA A 481 -1.06 7.89 12.15
CA ALA A 481 -2.35 7.85 12.82
C ALA A 481 -3.04 9.22 12.88
N LEU A 482 -2.30 10.26 13.24
CA LEU A 482 -2.81 11.63 13.31
C LEU A 482 -3.08 12.20 11.91
N HIS A 483 -2.23 11.93 10.94
CA HIS A 483 -2.40 12.33 9.55
C HIS A 483 -3.71 11.79 8.98
N GLU A 484 -3.94 10.48 9.09
CA GLU A 484 -5.10 9.81 8.49
C GLU A 484 -6.39 10.08 9.25
N VAL A 485 -6.40 9.85 10.58
CA VAL A 485 -7.62 9.89 11.38
C VAL A 485 -8.06 11.31 11.71
N VAL A 486 -7.11 12.21 12.00
CA VAL A 486 -7.39 13.60 12.36
C VAL A 486 -7.15 14.51 11.17
N GLY A 487 -6.02 14.40 10.51
CA GLY A 487 -5.60 15.23 9.40
C GLY A 487 -6.69 15.34 8.34
N HIS A 488 -6.96 14.24 7.63
CA HIS A 488 -7.99 14.24 6.58
C HIS A 488 -9.42 14.49 7.07
N ALA A 489 -9.71 14.22 8.36
CA ALA A 489 -11.02 14.49 8.95
C ALA A 489 -11.22 15.96 9.35
N SER A 490 -10.15 16.71 9.62
CA SER A 490 -10.16 18.08 10.16
C SER A 490 -10.52 19.15 9.15
N GLY A 491 -11.02 20.29 9.63
CA GLY A 491 -11.30 21.49 8.85
C GLY A 491 -12.50 21.38 7.92
N GLN A 492 -13.09 22.51 7.57
CA GLN A 492 -14.24 22.61 6.67
C GLN A 492 -14.04 23.70 5.61
N LEU A 493 -14.75 23.57 4.49
CA LEU A 493 -14.85 24.61 3.47
C LEU A 493 -15.85 25.69 3.92
N ASN A 494 -15.63 26.92 3.49
CA ASN A 494 -16.60 27.99 3.68
C ASN A 494 -17.85 27.73 2.84
N PRO A 495 -19.03 28.19 3.29
CA PRO A 495 -20.26 28.02 2.54
C PRO A 495 -20.14 28.59 1.12
N GLY A 496 -20.51 27.78 0.12
CA GLY A 496 -20.47 28.16 -1.30
C GLY A 496 -19.12 27.96 -2.00
N VAL A 497 -18.06 27.58 -1.29
CA VAL A 497 -16.78 27.22 -1.89
C VAL A 497 -16.89 25.80 -2.46
N LYS A 498 -16.45 25.63 -3.71
CA LYS A 498 -16.41 24.35 -4.39
C LYS A 498 -15.32 23.44 -3.83
N THR A 499 -15.27 22.19 -4.31
CA THR A 499 -14.27 21.20 -3.88
C THR A 499 -12.83 21.70 -4.10
N PRO A 500 -11.87 21.26 -3.28
CA PRO A 500 -10.46 21.62 -3.46
C PRO A 500 -9.92 21.30 -4.85
N LYS A 501 -10.37 20.19 -5.46
CA LYS A 501 -9.98 19.82 -6.83
C LYS A 501 -10.45 20.88 -7.86
N GLU A 502 -11.62 21.47 -7.68
CA GLU A 502 -12.14 22.52 -8.57
C GLU A 502 -11.50 23.88 -8.30
N THR A 503 -11.24 24.21 -7.03
CA THR A 503 -10.72 25.54 -6.62
C THR A 503 -9.20 25.60 -6.70
N LEU A 504 -8.48 24.60 -6.18
CA LEU A 504 -7.01 24.56 -6.08
C LEU A 504 -6.34 23.76 -7.20
N LYS A 505 -7.12 23.04 -8.02
CA LYS A 505 -6.68 22.28 -9.20
C LYS A 505 -5.51 21.34 -8.88
N ASN A 506 -4.40 21.44 -9.64
CA ASN A 506 -3.20 20.62 -9.51
C ASN A 506 -2.40 20.82 -8.21
N TYR A 507 -2.74 21.83 -7.41
CA TYR A 507 -2.10 22.07 -6.09
C TYR A 507 -2.88 21.43 -4.94
N SER A 508 -4.11 20.95 -5.20
CA SER A 508 -5.02 20.45 -4.17
C SER A 508 -4.45 19.26 -3.40
N SER A 509 -3.81 18.30 -4.07
CA SER A 509 -3.22 17.12 -3.41
C SER A 509 -2.05 17.51 -2.52
N THR A 510 -1.08 18.27 -3.02
CA THR A 510 0.07 18.72 -2.23
C THR A 510 -0.36 19.49 -0.98
N LEU A 511 -1.36 20.37 -1.10
CA LEU A 511 -1.87 21.16 0.02
C LEU A 511 -2.66 20.31 1.03
N GLU A 512 -3.38 19.28 0.56
CA GLU A 512 -4.09 18.37 1.45
C GLU A 512 -3.13 17.50 2.25
N GLU A 513 -2.11 16.93 1.59
CA GLU A 513 -1.07 16.15 2.27
C GLU A 513 -0.27 17.01 3.26
N ALA A 514 0.11 18.23 2.87
CA ALA A 514 0.78 19.16 3.78
C ALA A 514 -0.09 19.52 5.00
N ARG A 515 -1.40 19.67 4.81
CA ARG A 515 -2.34 19.94 5.88
C ARG A 515 -2.47 18.76 6.85
N ALA A 516 -2.54 17.55 6.32
CA ALA A 516 -2.66 16.34 7.13
C ALA A 516 -1.36 16.06 7.91
N ASP A 517 -0.19 16.18 7.26
CA ASP A 517 1.12 16.10 7.94
C ASP A 517 1.27 17.13 9.04
N LEU A 518 0.87 18.38 8.79
CA LEU A 518 0.95 19.45 9.79
C LEU A 518 0.04 19.22 11.00
N VAL A 519 -1.10 18.54 10.83
CA VAL A 519 -1.93 18.10 11.97
C VAL A 519 -1.15 17.07 12.78
N GLY A 520 -0.52 16.08 12.13
CA GLY A 520 0.33 15.10 12.78
C GLY A 520 1.48 15.76 13.56
N LEU A 521 2.25 16.61 12.89
CA LEU A 521 3.37 17.34 13.49
C LEU A 521 2.94 18.26 14.65
N TYR A 522 1.84 18.98 14.51
CA TYR A 522 1.37 19.89 15.55
C TYR A 522 0.99 19.15 16.84
N TYR A 523 0.36 17.97 16.72
CA TYR A 523 -0.13 17.22 17.86
C TYR A 523 0.86 16.24 18.47
N ILE A 524 1.82 15.69 17.71
CA ILE A 524 2.77 14.72 18.25
C ILE A 524 3.62 15.31 19.39
N MET A 525 3.79 16.62 19.43
CA MET A 525 4.46 17.37 20.49
C MET A 525 3.47 17.92 21.55
N ASP A 526 2.22 17.45 21.57
CA ASP A 526 1.24 17.89 22.54
C ASP A 526 1.20 16.95 23.76
N GLN A 527 1.13 17.52 24.97
CA GLN A 527 1.02 16.74 26.21
C GLN A 527 -0.18 15.78 26.18
N LYS A 528 -1.24 16.13 25.45
CA LYS A 528 -2.41 15.26 25.26
C LYS A 528 -2.07 13.89 24.71
N MET A 529 -1.02 13.77 23.89
CA MET A 529 -0.58 12.47 23.35
C MET A 529 -0.04 11.57 24.45
N VAL A 530 0.70 12.15 25.41
CA VAL A 530 1.18 11.45 26.62
C VAL A 530 0.01 11.11 27.55
N ASP A 531 -0.90 12.07 27.80
CA ASP A 531 -2.06 11.89 28.66
C ASP A 531 -3.02 10.80 28.16
N LEU A 532 -3.10 10.60 26.86
CA LEU A 532 -3.87 9.52 26.22
C LEU A 532 -3.12 8.18 26.18
N GLY A 533 -1.85 8.13 26.62
CA GLY A 533 -1.02 6.94 26.53
C GLY A 533 -0.61 6.55 25.11
N LEU A 534 -0.73 7.46 24.13
CA LEU A 534 -0.37 7.22 22.73
C LEU A 534 1.14 7.28 22.50
N VAL A 535 1.85 8.08 23.30
CA VAL A 535 3.30 8.16 23.32
C VAL A 535 3.82 8.13 24.76
N SER A 536 5.04 7.65 24.97
CA SER A 536 5.65 7.54 26.30
C SER A 536 6.15 8.88 26.84
N SER A 537 6.62 9.76 25.95
CA SER A 537 7.13 11.10 26.28
C SER A 537 7.06 12.00 25.06
N LEU A 538 7.36 13.29 25.24
CA LEU A 538 7.49 14.24 24.12
C LEU A 538 8.76 14.01 23.29
N ASP A 539 9.70 13.16 23.73
CA ASP A 539 10.89 12.77 22.94
C ASP A 539 10.48 12.08 21.65
N VAL A 540 9.32 11.40 21.63
CA VAL A 540 8.73 10.85 20.41
C VAL A 540 8.46 11.95 19.36
N GLY A 541 7.96 13.11 19.81
CA GLY A 541 7.73 14.25 18.94
C GLY A 541 9.04 14.93 18.49
N ILE A 542 10.05 14.94 19.35
CA ILE A 542 11.40 15.44 19.00
C ILE A 542 11.99 14.58 17.86
N ALA A 543 11.98 13.25 18.02
CA ALA A 543 12.44 12.31 17.00
C ALA A 543 11.69 12.46 15.67
N GLU A 544 10.36 12.71 15.71
CA GLU A 544 9.56 12.98 14.51
C GLU A 544 10.01 14.27 13.82
N TYR A 545 10.21 15.35 14.56
CA TYR A 545 10.59 16.63 13.98
C TYR A 545 11.97 16.56 13.31
N ASP A 546 12.95 15.95 13.96
CA ASP A 546 14.28 15.75 13.38
C ASP A 546 14.20 14.93 12.09
N GLY A 547 13.48 13.80 12.13
CA GLY A 547 13.24 12.94 10.97
C GLY A 547 12.55 13.68 9.82
N TYR A 548 11.51 14.45 10.12
CA TYR A 548 10.71 15.18 9.13
C TYR A 548 11.53 16.29 8.46
N ILE A 549 12.25 17.10 9.24
CA ILE A 549 13.10 18.17 8.70
C ILE A 549 14.24 17.58 7.87
N ARG A 550 14.95 16.58 8.38
CA ARG A 550 16.02 15.87 7.64
C ARG A 550 15.49 15.30 6.32
N ASN A 551 14.31 14.67 6.32
CA ASN A 551 13.71 14.11 5.12
C ASN A 551 13.28 15.21 4.14
N GLY A 552 12.54 16.20 4.60
CA GLY A 552 12.01 17.29 3.77
C GLY A 552 13.09 18.17 3.13
N MET A 553 14.21 18.38 3.83
CA MET A 553 15.30 19.24 3.37
C MET A 553 16.38 18.49 2.61
N MET A 554 16.57 17.18 2.83
CA MET A 554 17.71 16.44 2.30
C MET A 554 17.37 15.04 1.78
N THR A 555 17.05 14.07 2.65
CA THR A 555 17.15 12.65 2.30
C THR A 555 16.20 12.19 1.20
N GLN A 556 15.02 12.79 1.07
CA GLN A 556 14.10 12.49 -0.04
C GLN A 556 14.68 12.84 -1.41
N LEU A 557 15.63 13.79 -1.50
CA LEU A 557 16.24 14.21 -2.76
C LEU A 557 17.09 13.09 -3.39
N SER A 558 17.48 12.07 -2.62
CA SER A 558 18.14 10.87 -3.14
C SER A 558 17.33 10.10 -4.18
N ARG A 559 16.02 10.35 -4.26
CA ARG A 559 15.10 9.70 -5.19
C ARG A 559 14.97 10.44 -6.53
N LEU A 560 15.62 11.58 -6.68
CA LEU A 560 15.51 12.43 -7.85
C LEU A 560 16.81 12.42 -8.66
N GLU A 561 16.68 12.53 -9.96
CA GLU A 561 17.83 12.82 -10.82
C GLU A 561 18.29 14.26 -10.63
N LEU A 562 19.61 14.48 -10.67
CA LEU A 562 20.18 15.82 -10.47
C LEU A 562 19.61 16.80 -11.52
N GLY A 563 19.06 17.90 -11.02
CA GLY A 563 18.43 18.94 -11.85
C GLY A 563 16.92 18.81 -11.98
N ALA A 564 16.32 17.71 -11.52
CA ALA A 564 14.87 17.55 -11.52
C ALA A 564 14.19 18.42 -10.45
N ASP A 565 12.99 18.90 -10.77
CA ASP A 565 12.06 19.49 -9.80
C ASP A 565 11.25 18.37 -9.13
N ILE A 566 10.64 18.64 -7.98
CA ILE A 566 9.77 17.68 -7.31
C ILE A 566 8.39 17.70 -7.97
N GLU A 567 7.90 16.55 -8.41
CA GLU A 567 6.58 16.39 -9.03
C GLU A 567 5.56 15.68 -8.13
N GLU A 568 6.00 14.70 -7.33
CA GLU A 568 5.16 13.87 -6.47
C GLU A 568 4.64 14.66 -5.25
N ALA A 569 3.34 14.49 -4.92
CA ALA A 569 2.63 15.32 -3.95
C ALA A 569 3.18 15.20 -2.53
N HIS A 570 3.54 13.99 -2.07
CA HIS A 570 4.09 13.79 -0.73
C HIS A 570 5.53 14.31 -0.60
N MET A 571 6.33 14.25 -1.66
CA MET A 571 7.65 14.89 -1.65
C MET A 571 7.54 16.41 -1.66
N ARG A 572 6.58 16.97 -2.44
CA ARG A 572 6.28 18.40 -2.44
C ARG A 572 5.84 18.89 -1.08
N ASN A 573 4.93 18.16 -0.42
CA ASN A 573 4.44 18.58 0.89
C ASN A 573 5.57 18.63 1.93
N ARG A 574 6.39 17.57 2.02
CA ARG A 574 7.50 17.49 2.99
C ARG A 574 8.51 18.63 2.78
N GLN A 575 8.88 18.87 1.53
CA GLN A 575 9.77 20.01 1.24
C GLN A 575 9.09 21.35 1.57
N LEU A 576 7.82 21.53 1.21
CA LEU A 576 7.08 22.75 1.50
C LEU A 576 7.07 23.04 3.00
N VAL A 577 6.69 22.09 3.81
CA VAL A 577 6.59 22.25 5.27
C VAL A 577 7.96 22.55 5.87
N ALA A 578 8.98 21.76 5.52
CA ALA A 578 10.33 21.91 6.06
C ALA A 578 10.98 23.22 5.61
N SER A 579 10.95 23.57 4.32
CA SER A 579 11.58 24.78 3.81
C SER A 579 10.86 26.05 4.23
N TRP A 580 9.53 26.03 4.34
CA TRP A 580 8.76 27.16 4.87
C TRP A 580 9.10 27.41 6.35
N ALA A 581 9.14 26.35 7.16
CA ALA A 581 9.51 26.46 8.57
C ALA A 581 10.95 26.95 8.75
N PHE A 582 11.89 26.48 7.95
CA PHE A 582 13.28 26.95 7.92
C PHE A 582 13.36 28.44 7.60
N GLU A 583 12.65 28.91 6.53
CA GLU A 583 12.69 30.33 6.16
C GLU A 583 12.02 31.22 7.21
N LYS A 584 10.83 30.84 7.69
CA LYS A 584 10.08 31.65 8.67
C LYS A 584 10.71 31.67 10.06
N GLY A 585 11.37 30.58 10.43
CA GLY A 585 12.09 30.47 11.70
C GLY A 585 13.49 31.11 11.71
N LYS A 586 13.94 31.68 10.57
CA LYS A 586 15.33 32.15 10.40
C LYS A 586 15.71 33.25 11.38
N GLU A 587 14.85 34.24 11.61
CA GLU A 587 15.14 35.36 12.51
C GLU A 587 15.33 34.91 13.96
N ASP A 588 14.58 33.91 14.37
CA ASP A 588 14.61 33.29 15.70
C ASP A 588 15.61 32.12 15.79
N ASN A 589 16.32 31.82 14.71
CA ASN A 589 17.24 30.69 14.61
C ASN A 589 16.59 29.35 15.03
N VAL A 590 15.35 29.09 14.60
CA VAL A 590 14.60 27.88 14.97
C VAL A 590 15.25 26.62 14.37
N ILE A 591 15.70 26.71 13.11
CA ILE A 591 16.44 25.66 12.41
C ILE A 591 17.71 26.30 11.85
N SER A 592 18.87 25.68 12.10
CA SER A 592 20.15 26.08 11.55
C SER A 592 20.58 25.18 10.41
N LYS A 593 21.03 25.78 9.29
CA LYS A 593 21.82 25.07 8.27
C LYS A 593 23.28 25.15 8.68
N VAL A 594 23.86 24.03 9.12
CA VAL A 594 25.23 23.96 9.60
C VAL A 594 26.11 23.11 8.68
N LYS A 595 27.39 23.40 8.65
CA LYS A 595 28.36 22.62 7.88
C LYS A 595 29.44 22.08 8.81
N ARG A 596 29.58 20.73 8.87
CA ARG A 596 30.63 20.03 9.66
C ARG A 596 31.34 19.04 8.72
N ASP A 597 32.66 19.06 8.75
CA ASP A 597 33.51 18.19 7.93
C ASP A 597 33.16 18.17 6.43
N GLY A 598 32.74 19.32 5.92
CA GLY A 598 32.35 19.48 4.52
C GLY A 598 30.89 19.05 4.21
N LYS A 599 30.17 18.45 5.15
CA LYS A 599 28.79 17.98 5.01
C LYS A 599 27.79 18.97 5.60
N THR A 600 26.65 19.13 4.93
CA THR A 600 25.55 19.98 5.38
C THR A 600 24.58 19.20 6.26
N TYR A 601 24.04 19.86 7.30
CA TYR A 601 23.00 19.36 8.20
C TYR A 601 22.00 20.45 8.51
N PHE A 602 20.78 20.05 8.91
CA PHE A 602 19.76 20.93 9.44
C PHE A 602 19.49 20.54 10.88
N GLU A 603 19.76 21.47 11.80
CA GLU A 603 19.70 21.27 13.25
C GLU A 603 18.57 22.10 13.83
N ILE A 604 17.66 21.49 14.59
CA ILE A 604 16.54 22.16 15.23
C ILE A 604 17.01 22.70 16.57
N ASN A 605 16.96 24.03 16.76
CA ASN A 605 17.39 24.70 17.98
C ASN A 605 16.23 24.95 18.96
N ASP A 606 14.99 25.05 18.48
CA ASP A 606 13.80 25.30 19.30
C ASP A 606 12.58 24.55 18.77
N TYR A 607 12.31 23.39 19.35
CA TYR A 607 11.20 22.51 18.98
C TYR A 607 9.83 23.13 19.28
N ASN A 608 9.71 23.96 20.34
CA ASN A 608 8.45 24.61 20.69
C ASN A 608 8.10 25.72 19.69
N LYS A 609 9.10 26.50 19.28
CA LYS A 609 8.90 27.49 18.22
C LYS A 609 8.61 26.82 16.88
N LEU A 610 9.27 25.69 16.57
CA LEU A 610 8.98 24.92 15.36
C LEU A 610 7.54 24.41 15.35
N ARG A 611 7.04 23.88 16.49
CA ARG A 611 5.62 23.53 16.65
C ARG A 611 4.70 24.71 16.36
N THR A 612 5.06 25.91 16.85
CA THR A 612 4.29 27.14 16.61
C THR A 612 4.24 27.47 15.12
N LEU A 613 5.38 27.39 14.41
CA LEU A 613 5.46 27.60 12.95
C LEU A 613 4.61 26.57 12.20
N PHE A 614 4.63 25.28 12.58
CA PHE A 614 3.75 24.28 11.99
C PHE A 614 2.27 24.62 12.18
N GLY A 615 1.89 25.14 13.35
CA GLY A 615 0.52 25.62 13.61
C GLY A 615 0.13 26.81 12.73
N GLU A 616 1.04 27.76 12.51
CA GLU A 616 0.82 28.91 11.63
C GLU A 616 0.64 28.48 10.16
N LEU A 617 1.48 27.57 9.69
CA LEU A 617 1.37 27.02 8.33
C LEU A 617 0.10 26.21 8.16
N LEU A 618 -0.26 25.38 9.15
CA LEU A 618 -1.51 24.62 9.16
C LEU A 618 -2.73 25.56 9.04
N ARG A 619 -2.72 26.65 9.79
CA ARG A 619 -3.77 27.67 9.74
C ARG A 619 -3.90 28.29 8.36
N GLU A 620 -2.77 28.64 7.73
CA GLU A 620 -2.74 29.25 6.40
C GLU A 620 -3.19 28.27 5.31
N ILE A 621 -2.70 27.02 5.33
CA ILE A 621 -3.13 26.01 4.34
C ILE A 621 -4.63 25.69 4.50
N GLN A 622 -5.13 25.63 5.74
CA GLN A 622 -6.57 25.46 5.96
C GLN A 622 -7.36 26.65 5.44
N ARG A 623 -6.90 27.88 5.65
CA ARG A 623 -7.52 29.07 5.07
C ARG A 623 -7.60 28.98 3.55
N ILE A 624 -6.47 28.68 2.88
CA ILE A 624 -6.39 28.50 1.42
C ILE A 624 -7.42 27.46 0.96
N LYS A 625 -7.51 26.32 1.64
CA LYS A 625 -8.45 25.25 1.30
C LYS A 625 -9.90 25.70 1.53
N SER A 626 -10.19 26.33 2.67
CA SER A 626 -11.53 26.73 3.09
C SER A 626 -12.13 27.83 2.21
N GLU A 627 -11.29 28.73 1.74
CA GLU A 627 -11.68 29.88 0.89
C GLU A 627 -11.55 29.57 -0.62
N GLY A 628 -10.87 28.50 -0.98
CA GLY A 628 -10.58 28.15 -2.36
C GLY A 628 -9.58 29.10 -3.04
N ASP A 629 -8.64 29.66 -2.25
CA ASP A 629 -7.65 30.64 -2.70
C ASP A 629 -6.55 30.01 -3.56
N TYR A 630 -6.85 29.84 -4.85
CA TYR A 630 -5.92 29.26 -5.82
C TYR A 630 -4.57 29.98 -5.87
N GLN A 631 -4.59 31.32 -5.83
CA GLN A 631 -3.35 32.10 -6.01
C GLN A 631 -2.41 31.95 -4.82
N ALA A 632 -2.94 31.97 -3.60
CA ALA A 632 -2.14 31.71 -2.40
C ALA A 632 -1.60 30.27 -2.39
N GLY A 633 -2.44 29.28 -2.71
CA GLY A 633 -2.06 27.88 -2.79
C GLY A 633 -0.96 27.63 -3.83
N LYS A 634 -1.11 28.18 -5.03
CA LYS A 634 -0.08 28.16 -6.07
C LYS A 634 1.22 28.76 -5.58
N THR A 635 1.17 29.96 -5.02
CA THR A 635 2.38 30.68 -4.56
C THR A 635 3.10 29.89 -3.47
N LEU A 636 2.37 29.31 -2.54
CA LEU A 636 2.95 28.51 -1.44
C LEU A 636 3.65 27.26 -1.98
N VAL A 637 3.00 26.49 -2.84
CA VAL A 637 3.56 25.26 -3.40
C VAL A 637 4.75 25.52 -4.31
N GLU A 638 4.63 26.49 -5.22
CA GLU A 638 5.71 26.83 -6.17
C GLU A 638 6.96 27.39 -5.46
N ASN A 639 6.78 28.18 -4.41
CA ASN A 639 7.92 28.76 -3.68
C ASN A 639 8.64 27.76 -2.79
N TYR A 640 7.91 26.81 -2.19
CA TYR A 640 8.47 25.96 -1.14
C TYR A 640 8.48 24.46 -1.45
N GLY A 641 7.61 23.97 -2.35
CA GLY A 641 7.44 22.52 -2.56
C GLY A 641 8.05 21.98 -3.85
N VAL A 642 8.33 22.82 -4.85
CA VAL A 642 8.70 22.37 -6.20
C VAL A 642 10.19 22.44 -6.45
N LYS A 643 10.81 23.60 -6.20
CA LYS A 643 12.21 23.85 -6.56
C LYS A 643 13.17 23.25 -5.55
N VAL A 644 14.18 22.56 -6.06
CA VAL A 644 15.21 21.88 -5.26
C VAL A 644 16.48 22.75 -5.21
N ASP A 645 17.09 22.88 -4.02
CA ASP A 645 18.43 23.43 -3.86
C ASP A 645 19.44 22.47 -4.52
N GLN A 646 19.99 22.87 -5.67
CA GLN A 646 20.84 22.03 -6.48
C GLN A 646 22.18 21.69 -5.82
N GLU A 647 22.69 22.55 -4.93
CA GLU A 647 23.91 22.25 -4.17
C GLU A 647 23.68 21.17 -3.13
N ILE A 648 22.55 21.25 -2.40
CA ILE A 648 22.12 20.21 -1.44
C ILE A 648 21.83 18.92 -2.19
N HIS A 649 21.10 18.97 -3.30
CA HIS A 649 20.75 17.77 -4.07
C HIS A 649 22.00 17.02 -4.53
N LYS A 650 22.96 17.73 -5.10
CA LYS A 650 24.25 17.13 -5.49
C LYS A 650 24.97 16.52 -4.28
N GLU A 651 25.05 17.24 -3.17
CA GLU A 651 25.66 16.75 -1.93
C GLU A 651 24.96 15.47 -1.43
N VAL A 652 23.62 15.42 -1.43
CA VAL A 652 22.84 14.25 -1.02
C VAL A 652 23.18 13.04 -1.90
N LEU A 653 23.19 13.19 -3.22
CA LEU A 653 23.52 12.10 -4.15
C LEU A 653 24.97 11.60 -3.94
N GLU A 654 25.92 12.49 -3.71
CA GLU A 654 27.31 12.13 -3.41
C GLU A 654 27.42 11.38 -2.07
N ARG A 655 26.67 11.76 -1.06
CA ARG A 655 26.68 11.14 0.28
C ARG A 655 25.96 9.79 0.33
N VAL A 656 24.91 9.61 -0.47
CA VAL A 656 24.15 8.34 -0.53
C VAL A 656 24.90 7.27 -1.35
N LYS A 657 25.66 7.66 -2.37
CA LYS A 657 26.38 6.74 -3.24
C LYS A 657 27.27 5.71 -2.51
N PRO A 658 28.09 6.09 -1.51
CA PRO A 658 28.90 5.13 -0.76
C PRO A 658 28.10 4.15 0.10
N LEU A 659 26.84 4.48 0.44
CA LEU A 659 25.97 3.61 1.25
C LEU A 659 25.49 2.40 0.46
N ASN A 660 25.69 2.41 -0.87
CA ASN A 660 25.34 1.30 -1.77
C ASN A 660 23.91 0.79 -1.58
N ILE A 661 22.95 1.72 -1.38
CA ILE A 661 21.53 1.43 -1.22
C ILE A 661 20.96 1.10 -2.60
N GLN A 662 20.29 -0.03 -2.72
CA GLN A 662 19.63 -0.41 -3.96
C GLN A 662 18.39 0.45 -4.19
N PRO A 663 18.15 0.93 -5.44
CA PRO A 663 17.01 1.77 -5.75
C PRO A 663 15.66 1.03 -5.63
N TYR A 664 15.67 -0.28 -5.83
CA TYR A 664 14.45 -1.09 -5.80
C TYR A 664 14.52 -2.16 -4.72
N ARG A 665 13.38 -2.37 -4.06
CA ARG A 665 13.21 -3.40 -3.04
C ARG A 665 11.91 -4.14 -3.26
N GLY A 666 11.89 -5.40 -2.86
CA GLY A 666 10.68 -6.22 -2.82
C GLY A 666 10.83 -7.37 -1.85
N PHE A 667 9.79 -8.17 -1.71
CA PHE A 667 9.64 -9.07 -0.59
C PHE A 667 9.65 -10.55 -0.96
N VAL A 668 10.19 -11.34 -0.02
CA VAL A 668 9.91 -12.77 0.11
C VAL A 668 8.77 -12.92 1.11
N ASN A 669 7.73 -13.66 0.73
CA ASN A 669 6.60 -13.93 1.60
C ASN A 669 7.00 -14.79 2.82
N PRO A 670 6.45 -14.54 4.01
CA PRO A 670 6.47 -15.51 5.09
C PRO A 670 5.77 -16.81 4.63
N LYS A 671 6.35 -17.96 4.94
CA LYS A 671 5.78 -19.25 4.58
C LYS A 671 4.91 -19.77 5.71
N ILE A 672 3.62 -19.85 5.48
CA ILE A 672 2.64 -20.41 6.43
C ILE A 672 2.62 -21.93 6.29
N VAL A 673 3.08 -22.65 7.31
CA VAL A 673 3.21 -24.11 7.29
C VAL A 673 2.21 -24.74 8.27
N PRO A 674 1.25 -25.55 7.76
CA PRO A 674 0.29 -26.20 8.64
C PRO A 674 0.96 -27.28 9.52
N VAL A 675 0.60 -27.31 10.81
CA VAL A 675 0.94 -28.36 11.76
C VAL A 675 -0.24 -29.32 11.80
N MET A 676 0.02 -30.59 11.52
CA MET A 676 -1.02 -31.62 11.46
C MET A 676 -0.86 -32.63 12.62
N ASN A 677 -1.99 -33.16 13.08
CA ASN A 677 -2.01 -34.33 13.96
C ASN A 677 -1.91 -35.64 13.15
N ASP A 678 -1.88 -36.78 13.84
CA ASP A 678 -1.74 -38.12 13.23
C ASP A 678 -2.93 -38.47 12.32
N SER A 679 -4.10 -37.83 12.46
CA SER A 679 -5.27 -37.99 11.61
C SER A 679 -5.26 -37.07 10.36
N GLY A 680 -4.23 -36.25 10.21
CA GLY A 680 -4.11 -35.31 9.09
C GLY A 680 -4.92 -34.03 9.24
N GLU A 681 -5.41 -33.71 10.44
CA GLU A 681 -6.14 -32.48 10.72
C GLU A 681 -5.17 -31.36 11.11
N ILE A 682 -5.41 -30.15 10.60
CA ILE A 682 -4.60 -28.98 10.96
C ILE A 682 -4.94 -28.57 12.40
N THR A 683 -3.94 -28.59 13.26
CA THR A 683 -4.03 -28.22 14.69
C THR A 683 -3.41 -26.86 15.00
N ASP A 684 -2.46 -26.39 14.18
CA ASP A 684 -1.84 -25.06 14.27
C ASP A 684 -1.08 -24.74 12.98
N PHE A 685 -0.37 -23.61 12.95
CA PHE A 685 0.51 -23.20 11.86
C PHE A 685 1.82 -22.64 12.43
N LYS A 686 2.90 -22.80 11.66
CA LYS A 686 4.20 -22.18 11.89
C LYS A 686 4.50 -21.20 10.78
N ILE A 687 5.14 -20.09 11.11
CA ILE A 687 5.70 -19.16 10.13
C ILE A 687 7.17 -19.51 9.94
N GLU A 688 7.55 -19.83 8.71
CA GLU A 688 8.92 -20.08 8.30
C GLU A 688 9.37 -19.00 7.33
N TYR A 689 10.68 -18.75 7.26
CA TYR A 689 11.26 -17.73 6.39
C TYR A 689 12.28 -18.38 5.48
N GLN A 690 12.09 -18.17 4.17
CA GLN A 690 12.94 -18.74 3.12
C GLN A 690 13.85 -17.64 2.54
N ASN A 691 14.88 -18.07 1.80
CA ASN A 691 15.63 -17.21 0.90
C ASN A 691 14.86 -17.04 -0.42
N PHE A 692 15.27 -16.05 -1.22
CA PHE A 692 14.56 -15.71 -2.45
C PHE A 692 14.53 -16.87 -3.45
N ASP A 693 15.70 -17.47 -3.73
CA ASP A 693 15.84 -18.61 -4.65
C ASP A 693 15.00 -19.82 -4.19
N GLU A 694 15.08 -20.13 -2.93
CA GLU A 694 14.33 -21.25 -2.33
C GLU A 694 12.83 -21.08 -2.50
N GLN A 695 12.32 -19.87 -2.23
CA GLN A 695 10.90 -19.60 -2.37
C GLN A 695 10.44 -19.63 -3.82
N MET A 696 11.21 -19.02 -4.76
CA MET A 696 10.86 -19.01 -6.17
C MET A 696 10.86 -20.42 -6.78
N LEU A 697 11.83 -21.26 -6.42
CA LEU A 697 11.88 -22.66 -6.85
C LEU A 697 10.78 -23.51 -6.19
N GLU A 698 10.44 -23.27 -4.95
CA GLU A 698 9.29 -23.93 -4.31
C GLU A 698 7.99 -23.55 -5.02
N TYR A 699 7.80 -22.28 -5.36
CA TYR A 699 6.65 -21.82 -6.12
C TYR A 699 6.59 -22.43 -7.51
N ALA A 700 7.70 -22.48 -8.24
CA ALA A 700 7.79 -23.15 -9.54
C ALA A 700 7.37 -24.63 -9.47
N LYS A 701 7.67 -25.31 -8.37
CA LYS A 701 7.31 -26.71 -8.17
C LYS A 701 5.84 -26.91 -7.76
N LYS A 702 5.26 -26.01 -6.97
CA LYS A 702 3.96 -26.21 -6.33
C LYS A 702 2.79 -25.53 -7.03
N TYR A 703 3.04 -24.41 -7.71
CA TYR A 703 2.00 -23.52 -8.21
C TYR A 703 2.14 -23.22 -9.72
N SER A 704 2.75 -24.12 -10.48
CA SER A 704 2.86 -24.05 -11.94
C SER A 704 1.70 -24.79 -12.61
N PHE A 705 0.50 -24.21 -12.56
CA PHE A 705 -0.71 -24.82 -13.10
C PHE A 705 -0.99 -24.42 -14.57
N LEU A 706 -0.33 -23.37 -15.06
CA LEU A 706 -0.58 -22.89 -16.43
C LEU A 706 0.30 -23.61 -17.46
N PRO A 707 -0.12 -23.75 -18.72
CA PRO A 707 0.78 -24.11 -19.82
C PRO A 707 1.81 -22.98 -20.05
N ALA A 708 2.87 -23.28 -20.82
CA ALA A 708 3.90 -22.27 -21.13
C ALA A 708 3.37 -21.14 -22.03
N TYR A 709 2.29 -21.37 -22.74
CA TYR A 709 1.59 -20.43 -23.62
C TYR A 709 0.08 -20.58 -23.45
N ASN A 710 -0.64 -19.45 -23.28
CA ASN A 710 -2.09 -19.39 -23.00
C ASN A 710 -2.91 -18.68 -24.07
#